data_4988d50a11956513622bc6e6089f86a5
#
_entry.id   4988d50a11956513622bc6e6089f86a5
#
_cell.length_a   1.000
_cell.length_b   1.000
_cell.length_c   1.000
_cell.angle_alpha   90.00
_cell.angle_beta   90.00
_cell.angle_gamma   90.00
#
_symmetry.space_group_name_H-M   'P 1'
#
loop_
_entity.id
_entity.type
_entity.pdbx_description
1 polymer ?
#
loop_
_entity_poly.entity_id
_entity_poly.type
_entity_poly.pdbx_seq_one_letter_code
_entity_poly.pdbx_strand_id
1 'polypeptide(L)'
;MKKIFILLLTCCTIFAHGDSDDGHSHDKSYSAIGFIDGTVINFDNKNKIEYASVSIYDLNSDDLISGSITDAEGYFSIDKIPMGNFYLIIQFIGYEIYKNNQISLNTLSGVRMNLGTITLNPKSIDALEVSVTEDMPKIEFETDKLVYTPSGDILASSGSAEDVLNNVPMVLVDQDGSVTLKGSSNVKILVNSRENRIGEGGNDVDNIPASMIEKVEVITSPSAKYDPEGMAGIINIILKKDKDRGFNGEVKLYTKKNDNHDFMDMGGLSISSNYKTEKFNIYTSYSNNLRFRDRNGYRKSYTTFTSDSLEDLTNNIYFDWDSQKKKRGQILRLGSDYYIDDDLTLNLESRYNNYSSSETGLENSYEPIPTTKISNEEESDKNYEVGISFSADKSYDNPDKKLSISYSFDTHPIDEGFETVIQGGNESSSSYSSKLQSQEFDFSYSSPLNDKSKFELGYNFDGGNNDETMYYSLYIDSVESVTGKNIYKYKRDIHAIFFEYNAQINDKWSIKPGIRTEYVDKNIVFTGLPDAWYCNEEEFDSYDDCIISGCENCELTLDDSNQLSAYAQILENNNNTDLKDNYTSLYPSLHLTYNITEKQSLQFAISSRVERPGGGHHEGTRQIRPFPRDIHSNNFIFVGNPNLKPEYSTNYELSFKSPIPMGFFYTNLYLNEVRDKIEWYSDNSYENFDVVTFANADRAKSYGLEYFFMIMGQTIGGGFWYNDLQDGSDDSELNGINKGLNMYGKVNLPEKYIKYFGFEFGYYYMKMADDYGSMFGSKGTIWANIGITKSLFQKRARISFDIDNIFNGGGFSMTRTKPLIDGIDYIAPGYSGGEEYTDLSSSRNGRTYSISIKYNFGELEKQRRSFQREGSMGGGGMDMGF
;
A
#
# COMPACT_ATOMS: atom_id res chain seq x y z
N MET A 1 23.14 20.57 -7.92
CA MET A 1 22.70 19.47 -8.78
C MET A 1 23.53 19.30 -10.05
N LYS A 2 23.79 20.31 -10.91
CA LYS A 2 24.65 20.14 -12.12
C LYS A 2 26.07 19.60 -11.83
N LYS A 3 26.69 19.94 -10.70
CA LYS A 3 28.04 19.45 -10.31
C LYS A 3 28.02 18.01 -9.76
N ILE A 4 26.90 17.54 -9.23
CA ILE A 4 26.72 16.17 -8.72
C ILE A 4 26.48 15.21 -9.89
N PHE A 5 25.80 15.64 -10.95
CA PHE A 5 25.55 14.82 -12.13
C PHE A 5 26.86 14.54 -12.91
N ILE A 6 27.78 15.51 -12.95
CA ILE A 6 29.11 15.33 -13.58
C ILE A 6 29.99 14.42 -12.72
N LEU A 7 29.87 14.45 -11.39
CA LEU A 7 30.63 13.58 -10.48
C LEU A 7 30.16 12.10 -10.55
N LEU A 8 28.87 11.86 -10.74
CA LEU A 8 28.33 10.51 -10.92
C LEU A 8 28.72 9.90 -12.27
N LEU A 9 28.77 10.68 -13.35
CA LEU A 9 29.25 10.20 -14.66
C LEU A 9 30.74 9.88 -14.64
N THR A 10 31.55 10.64 -13.89
CA THR A 10 33.00 10.39 -13.73
C THR A 10 33.29 9.19 -12.83
N CYS A 11 32.46 8.88 -11.85
CA CYS A 11 32.62 7.66 -11.04
C CYS A 11 32.37 6.37 -11.85
N CYS A 12 31.48 6.39 -12.83
CA CYS A 12 31.24 5.21 -13.69
C CYS A 12 32.39 4.90 -14.66
N THR A 13 33.27 5.86 -14.94
CA THR A 13 34.43 5.66 -15.83
C THR A 13 35.70 5.22 -15.12
N ILE A 14 35.76 5.28 -13.78
CA ILE A 14 36.96 4.93 -12.99
C ILE A 14 37.01 3.44 -12.62
N PHE A 15 35.90 2.70 -12.74
CA PHE A 15 35.88 1.24 -12.44
C PHE A 15 36.07 0.32 -13.68
N ALA A 16 36.46 0.86 -14.83
CA ALA A 16 36.64 0.09 -16.06
C ALA A 16 38.12 -0.24 -16.39
N HIS A 17 39.05 0.07 -15.50
CA HIS A 17 40.47 -0.29 -15.68
C HIS A 17 40.99 -0.90 -14.37
N GLY A 18 40.90 -2.21 -14.29
CA GLY A 18 41.66 -3.03 -13.35
C GLY A 18 42.74 -3.75 -14.13
N ASP A 19 43.94 -3.25 -14.04
CA ASP A 19 45.13 -3.88 -14.56
C ASP A 19 45.38 -5.24 -13.90
N SER A 20 45.67 -6.20 -14.77
CA SER A 20 46.25 -7.49 -14.40
C SER A 20 47.67 -7.28 -13.92
N ASP A 21 48.00 -7.64 -12.73
CA ASP A 21 49.38 -7.79 -12.29
C ASP A 21 49.69 -9.25 -11.91
N ASP A 22 50.81 -9.69 -12.37
CA ASP A 22 51.29 -11.05 -12.48
C ASP A 22 51.61 -11.68 -11.10
N GLY A 23 50.97 -12.80 -10.83
CA GLY A 23 51.41 -13.74 -9.77
C GLY A 23 51.79 -15.07 -10.42
N HIS A 24 53.07 -15.27 -10.66
CA HIS A 24 53.63 -16.55 -11.09
C HIS A 24 53.27 -17.70 -10.13
N SER A 25 52.42 -18.62 -10.59
CA SER A 25 52.46 -19.99 -10.12
C SER A 25 52.81 -20.90 -11.30
N HIS A 26 53.93 -21.62 -11.16
CA HIS A 26 54.32 -22.64 -12.09
C HIS A 26 53.32 -23.78 -12.12
N ASP A 27 52.46 -23.77 -13.07
CA ASP A 27 51.67 -24.95 -13.45
C ASP A 27 52.13 -25.46 -14.81
N LYS A 28 52.37 -26.75 -14.85
CA LYS A 28 52.90 -27.43 -16.05
C LYS A 28 51.86 -27.33 -17.17
N SER A 29 52.08 -26.46 -18.15
CA SER A 29 51.29 -26.45 -19.36
C SER A 29 51.50 -27.72 -20.12
N TYR A 30 50.58 -28.67 -19.98
CA TYR A 30 50.41 -29.70 -21.01
C TYR A 30 49.82 -28.99 -22.22
N SER A 31 50.49 -29.04 -23.36
CA SER A 31 50.01 -28.53 -24.64
C SER A 31 48.67 -29.18 -24.94
N ALA A 32 47.63 -28.36 -25.08
CA ALA A 32 46.28 -28.77 -25.42
C ALA A 32 46.25 -29.24 -26.90
N ILE A 33 46.41 -30.54 -27.11
CA ILE A 33 46.54 -31.20 -28.44
C ILE A 33 45.37 -32.12 -28.75
N GLY A 34 44.41 -32.28 -27.81
CA GLY A 34 43.24 -33.16 -27.99
C GLY A 34 42.28 -32.63 -29.05
N PHE A 35 41.67 -33.52 -29.79
CA PHE A 35 40.69 -33.26 -30.83
C PHE A 35 39.54 -34.26 -30.75
N ILE A 36 38.29 -33.76 -30.79
CA ILE A 36 37.08 -34.59 -30.77
C ILE A 36 36.21 -34.16 -31.94
N ASP A 37 35.70 -35.11 -32.69
CA ASP A 37 34.78 -34.86 -33.80
C ASP A 37 33.61 -35.89 -33.79
N GLY A 38 32.53 -35.52 -34.47
CA GLY A 38 31.36 -36.36 -34.62
C GLY A 38 30.26 -35.72 -35.47
N THR A 39 29.20 -36.47 -35.73
CA THR A 39 28.03 -35.98 -36.49
C THR A 39 26.76 -36.21 -35.71
N VAL A 40 25.94 -35.20 -35.63
CA VAL A 40 24.65 -35.20 -34.88
C VAL A 40 23.48 -35.36 -35.84
N ILE A 41 22.60 -36.35 -35.60
CA ILE A 41 21.40 -36.60 -36.40
C ILE A 41 20.16 -36.80 -35.52
N ASN A 42 19.01 -36.57 -36.11
CA ASN A 42 17.71 -36.87 -35.51
C ASN A 42 17.48 -38.39 -35.47
N PHE A 43 16.99 -38.93 -34.34
CA PHE A 43 16.73 -40.36 -34.17
C PHE A 43 15.66 -40.90 -35.12
N ASP A 44 14.53 -40.15 -35.32
CA ASP A 44 13.37 -40.64 -36.09
C ASP A 44 13.61 -40.63 -37.60
N ASN A 45 14.03 -39.50 -38.15
CA ASN A 45 14.11 -39.27 -39.58
C ASN A 45 15.54 -39.31 -40.15
N LYS A 46 16.56 -39.50 -39.29
CA LYS A 46 17.99 -39.52 -39.60
C LYS A 46 18.51 -38.25 -40.29
N ASN A 47 17.76 -37.17 -40.27
CA ASN A 47 18.23 -35.90 -40.80
C ASN A 47 19.36 -35.33 -39.96
N LYS A 48 20.24 -34.57 -40.58
CA LYS A 48 21.35 -33.84 -39.98
C LYS A 48 20.78 -32.72 -39.10
N ILE A 49 21.37 -32.52 -37.92
CA ILE A 49 20.97 -31.42 -37.02
C ILE A 49 22.03 -30.34 -37.08
N GLU A 50 21.69 -29.21 -37.71
CA GLU A 50 22.53 -28.02 -37.80
C GLU A 50 22.31 -27.15 -36.52
N TYR A 51 23.37 -26.45 -36.10
CA TYR A 51 23.38 -25.56 -34.94
C TYR A 51 23.15 -26.22 -33.56
N ALA A 52 23.32 -27.53 -33.41
CA ALA A 52 23.32 -28.14 -32.10
C ALA A 52 24.58 -27.70 -31.32
N SER A 53 24.43 -27.28 -30.11
CA SER A 53 25.52 -26.91 -29.22
C SER A 53 26.20 -28.14 -28.64
N VAL A 54 27.51 -28.23 -28.81
CA VAL A 54 28.36 -29.30 -28.30
C VAL A 54 29.36 -28.71 -27.32
N SER A 55 29.34 -29.15 -26.07
CA SER A 55 30.19 -28.63 -24.99
C SER A 55 30.90 -29.75 -24.29
N ILE A 56 32.19 -29.57 -23.97
CA ILE A 56 33.01 -30.54 -23.24
C ILE A 56 33.44 -29.95 -21.90
N TYR A 57 33.30 -30.75 -20.87
CA TYR A 57 33.56 -30.40 -19.47
C TYR A 57 34.55 -31.37 -18.84
N ASP A 58 35.39 -30.89 -17.94
CA ASP A 58 36.23 -31.75 -17.08
C ASP A 58 35.36 -32.62 -16.17
N LEU A 59 35.68 -33.90 -16.09
CA LEU A 59 34.88 -34.87 -15.37
C LEU A 59 34.93 -34.68 -13.84
N ASN A 60 36.00 -34.04 -13.32
CA ASN A 60 36.21 -33.88 -11.88
C ASN A 60 35.85 -32.49 -11.35
N SER A 61 36.13 -31.43 -12.13
CA SER A 61 35.89 -30.05 -11.72
C SER A 61 34.57 -29.47 -12.25
N ASP A 62 33.89 -30.13 -13.19
CA ASP A 62 32.70 -29.61 -13.90
C ASP A 62 32.96 -28.32 -14.69
N ASP A 63 34.22 -27.94 -14.90
CA ASP A 63 34.58 -26.76 -15.69
C ASP A 63 34.37 -26.97 -17.18
N LEU A 64 33.81 -25.96 -17.85
CA LEU A 64 33.72 -25.95 -19.31
C LEU A 64 35.12 -25.79 -19.93
N ILE A 65 35.57 -26.79 -20.66
CA ILE A 65 36.87 -26.79 -21.31
C ILE A 65 36.81 -26.14 -22.70
N SER A 66 35.84 -26.53 -23.52
CA SER A 66 35.68 -26.02 -24.88
C SER A 66 34.29 -26.37 -25.42
N GLY A 67 33.90 -25.81 -26.56
CA GLY A 67 32.63 -26.12 -27.22
C GLY A 67 32.65 -25.77 -28.69
N SER A 68 31.68 -26.30 -29.42
CA SER A 68 31.44 -26.09 -30.85
C SER A 68 29.95 -26.14 -31.16
N ILE A 69 29.56 -25.80 -32.37
CA ILE A 69 28.22 -25.99 -32.91
C ILE A 69 28.28 -26.83 -34.15
N THR A 70 27.26 -27.64 -34.41
CA THR A 70 27.17 -28.45 -35.59
C THR A 70 26.91 -27.60 -36.86
N ASP A 71 27.55 -27.96 -37.96
CA ASP A 71 27.34 -27.35 -39.27
C ASP A 71 26.09 -27.93 -40.02
N ALA A 72 25.87 -27.55 -41.26
CA ALA A 72 24.74 -27.98 -42.07
C ALA A 72 24.72 -29.52 -42.33
N GLU A 73 25.86 -30.16 -42.27
CA GLU A 73 26.04 -31.61 -42.37
C GLU A 73 25.89 -32.29 -41.01
N GLY A 74 25.57 -31.54 -39.95
CA GLY A 74 25.48 -32.01 -38.58
C GLY A 74 26.83 -32.36 -37.95
N TYR A 75 27.93 -31.98 -38.59
CA TYR A 75 29.29 -32.29 -38.15
C TYR A 75 29.77 -31.21 -37.14
N PHE A 76 30.48 -31.64 -36.12
CA PHE A 76 31.18 -30.78 -35.17
C PHE A 76 32.61 -31.21 -34.94
N SER A 77 33.47 -30.28 -34.60
CA SER A 77 34.81 -30.56 -34.14
C SER A 77 35.21 -29.62 -33.01
N ILE A 78 35.91 -30.15 -32.00
CA ILE A 78 36.48 -29.41 -30.90
C ILE A 78 37.97 -29.72 -30.87
N ASP A 79 38.78 -28.68 -30.99
CA ASP A 79 40.25 -28.78 -30.93
C ASP A 79 40.80 -28.21 -29.63
N LYS A 80 42.12 -28.39 -29.44
CA LYS A 80 42.89 -27.85 -28.30
C LYS A 80 42.37 -28.28 -26.94
N ILE A 81 41.91 -29.51 -26.82
CA ILE A 81 41.44 -30.06 -25.57
C ILE A 81 42.67 -30.55 -24.78
N PRO A 82 42.83 -30.26 -23.48
CA PRO A 82 43.90 -30.81 -22.64
C PRO A 82 43.77 -32.33 -22.51
N MET A 83 44.84 -32.99 -22.09
CA MET A 83 44.78 -34.42 -21.73
C MET A 83 44.02 -34.58 -20.43
N GLY A 84 43.09 -35.52 -20.40
CA GLY A 84 42.23 -35.73 -19.21
C GLY A 84 41.02 -36.60 -19.49
N ASN A 85 40.14 -36.64 -18.47
CA ASN A 85 38.87 -37.31 -18.57
C ASN A 85 37.75 -36.27 -18.56
N PHE A 86 36.84 -36.39 -19.54
CA PHE A 86 35.83 -35.41 -19.81
C PHE A 86 34.44 -36.03 -19.97
N TYR A 87 33.40 -35.19 -19.88
CA TYR A 87 32.11 -35.53 -20.40
C TYR A 87 31.69 -34.51 -21.45
N LEU A 88 30.92 -34.95 -22.43
CA LEU A 88 30.38 -34.15 -23.51
C LEU A 88 28.89 -34.05 -23.43
N ILE A 89 28.36 -32.83 -23.63
CA ILE A 89 26.94 -32.54 -23.68
C ILE A 89 26.60 -32.00 -25.09
N ILE A 90 25.55 -32.56 -25.70
CA ILE A 90 24.98 -32.01 -26.93
C ILE A 90 23.53 -31.59 -26.63
N GLN A 91 23.21 -30.36 -27.02
CA GLN A 91 21.91 -29.77 -26.82
C GLN A 91 21.38 -29.13 -28.09
N PHE A 92 20.11 -29.40 -28.40
CA PHE A 92 19.38 -28.73 -29.47
C PHE A 92 17.91 -28.53 -29.08
N ILE A 93 17.31 -27.42 -29.51
CA ILE A 93 15.91 -27.09 -29.15
C ILE A 93 14.97 -28.16 -29.70
N GLY A 94 14.12 -28.71 -28.83
CA GLY A 94 13.17 -29.78 -29.23
C GLY A 94 13.72 -31.20 -29.13
N TYR A 95 14.91 -31.39 -28.56
CA TYR A 95 15.53 -32.72 -28.38
C TYR A 95 15.93 -32.93 -26.90
N GLU A 96 16.04 -34.22 -26.54
CA GLU A 96 16.61 -34.62 -25.25
C GLU A 96 18.11 -34.30 -25.24
N ILE A 97 18.61 -33.89 -24.06
CA ILE A 97 20.03 -33.61 -23.85
C ILE A 97 20.80 -34.92 -23.93
N TYR A 98 21.75 -35.00 -24.87
CA TYR A 98 22.69 -36.10 -24.96
C TYR A 98 23.90 -35.84 -24.06
N LYS A 99 24.23 -36.79 -23.19
CA LYS A 99 25.45 -36.71 -22.33
C LYS A 99 26.28 -37.98 -22.49
N ASN A 100 27.58 -37.79 -22.73
CA ASN A 100 28.55 -38.87 -22.78
C ASN A 100 29.66 -38.62 -21.74
N ASN A 101 29.74 -39.47 -20.71
CA ASN A 101 30.67 -39.37 -19.61
C ASN A 101 31.97 -40.17 -19.82
N GLN A 102 32.17 -40.78 -20.99
CA GLN A 102 33.29 -41.71 -21.27
C GLN A 102 34.27 -41.14 -22.29
N ILE A 103 34.68 -39.89 -22.09
CA ILE A 103 35.69 -39.27 -22.98
C ILE A 103 37.02 -39.20 -22.22
N SER A 104 38.02 -39.93 -22.74
CA SER A 104 39.37 -39.94 -22.18
C SER A 104 40.37 -39.67 -23.28
N LEU A 105 41.09 -38.57 -23.17
CA LEU A 105 42.16 -38.18 -24.05
C LEU A 105 43.51 -38.36 -23.32
N ASN A 106 44.29 -39.36 -23.72
CA ASN A 106 45.62 -39.62 -23.17
C ASN A 106 46.51 -40.25 -24.25
N THR A 107 47.77 -40.35 -23.94
CA THR A 107 48.81 -40.91 -24.86
C THR A 107 48.56 -42.35 -25.23
N LEU A 108 47.79 -43.12 -24.47
CA LEU A 108 47.45 -44.52 -24.73
C LEU A 108 46.16 -44.67 -25.52
N SER A 109 45.15 -43.85 -25.24
CA SER A 109 43.85 -43.83 -25.95
C SER A 109 43.86 -42.98 -27.19
N GLY A 110 44.91 -42.19 -27.43
CA GLY A 110 45.02 -41.25 -28.56
C GLY A 110 44.63 -39.82 -28.23
N VAL A 111 45.17 -38.90 -29.02
CA VAL A 111 44.90 -37.47 -28.89
C VAL A 111 43.73 -37.01 -29.76
N ARG A 112 43.20 -37.91 -30.61
CA ARG A 112 42.07 -37.67 -31.48
C ARG A 112 41.01 -38.75 -31.27
N MET A 113 39.76 -38.32 -31.01
CA MET A 113 38.62 -39.19 -30.77
C MET A 113 37.50 -38.83 -31.72
N ASN A 114 37.08 -39.78 -32.57
CA ASN A 114 35.89 -39.63 -33.37
C ASN A 114 34.73 -40.32 -32.68
N LEU A 115 33.65 -39.58 -32.36
CA LEU A 115 32.47 -40.11 -31.68
C LEU A 115 31.45 -40.74 -32.63
N GLY A 116 31.73 -40.73 -33.92
CA GLY A 116 30.83 -41.27 -34.94
C GLY A 116 29.54 -40.47 -35.05
N THR A 117 28.46 -41.21 -35.33
CA THR A 117 27.13 -40.60 -35.47
C THR A 117 26.38 -40.64 -34.14
N ILE A 118 26.04 -39.48 -33.62
CA ILE A 118 25.30 -39.31 -32.38
C ILE A 118 23.84 -38.97 -32.73
N THR A 119 22.91 -39.72 -32.19
CA THR A 119 21.48 -39.54 -32.43
C THR A 119 20.86 -38.80 -31.27
N LEU A 120 20.15 -37.69 -31.54
CA LEU A 120 19.32 -37.01 -30.57
C LEU A 120 17.87 -37.45 -30.71
N ASN A 121 17.25 -37.82 -29.59
CA ASN A 121 15.83 -38.14 -29.53
C ASN A 121 15.02 -36.86 -29.53
N PRO A 122 14.02 -36.67 -30.40
CA PRO A 122 13.07 -35.59 -30.27
C PRO A 122 12.36 -35.72 -28.92
N LYS A 123 12.33 -34.64 -28.17
CA LYS A 123 11.55 -34.57 -26.96
C LYS A 123 10.07 -34.55 -27.36
N SER A 124 9.27 -35.57 -26.95
CA SER A 124 7.84 -35.56 -27.18
C SER A 124 7.28 -34.30 -26.53
N ILE A 125 6.62 -33.47 -27.34
CA ILE A 125 5.93 -32.26 -26.85
C ILE A 125 4.60 -32.76 -26.27
N ASP A 126 4.64 -33.25 -25.06
CA ASP A 126 3.45 -33.20 -24.21
C ASP A 126 3.23 -31.73 -23.96
N ALA A 127 2.05 -31.27 -24.37
CA ALA A 127 1.58 -29.89 -24.47
C ALA A 127 2.36 -28.91 -23.60
N LEU A 128 3.21 -28.10 -24.26
CA LEU A 128 3.78 -26.82 -23.85
C LEU A 128 3.54 -26.43 -22.39
N GLU A 129 4.31 -26.93 -21.49
CA GLU A 129 4.62 -26.23 -20.25
C GLU A 129 5.58 -25.11 -20.61
N VAL A 130 5.03 -24.00 -21.08
CA VAL A 130 5.79 -22.75 -21.24
C VAL A 130 6.02 -22.24 -19.85
N SER A 131 7.15 -22.59 -19.26
CA SER A 131 7.63 -21.94 -18.05
C SER A 131 7.91 -20.45 -18.36
N VAL A 132 6.88 -19.64 -18.22
CA VAL A 132 6.92 -18.17 -18.31
C VAL A 132 7.11 -17.66 -16.88
N THR A 133 8.32 -17.71 -16.32
CA THR A 133 8.46 -17.53 -14.88
C THR A 133 9.29 -16.34 -14.42
N GLU A 134 9.73 -15.39 -15.26
CA GLU A 134 10.69 -14.42 -14.73
C GLU A 134 10.42 -12.94 -14.95
N ASP A 135 9.46 -12.55 -15.77
CA ASP A 135 9.22 -11.13 -16.07
C ASP A 135 7.74 -10.72 -15.93
N MET A 136 6.91 -11.48 -15.21
CA MET A 136 5.50 -11.13 -14.99
C MET A 136 5.21 -11.01 -13.50
N PRO A 137 4.34 -10.08 -13.08
CA PRO A 137 3.90 -10.01 -11.69
C PRO A 137 3.22 -11.32 -11.31
N LYS A 138 3.53 -11.83 -10.13
CA LYS A 138 3.00 -13.08 -9.64
C LYS A 138 1.85 -12.81 -8.67
N ILE A 139 0.70 -13.42 -8.91
CA ILE A 139 -0.43 -13.43 -7.98
C ILE A 139 -0.61 -14.85 -7.47
N GLU A 140 -0.56 -15.01 -6.16
CA GLU A 140 -0.76 -16.28 -5.47
C GLU A 140 -1.93 -16.17 -4.51
N PHE A 141 -2.69 -17.24 -4.35
CA PHE A 141 -3.77 -17.34 -3.38
C PHE A 141 -3.38 -18.33 -2.29
N GLU A 142 -3.28 -17.83 -1.09
CA GLU A 142 -3.21 -18.64 0.11
C GLU A 142 -4.63 -18.83 0.71
N THR A 143 -4.76 -19.57 1.80
CA THR A 143 -6.08 -19.87 2.39
C THR A 143 -6.84 -18.64 2.85
N ASP A 144 -6.14 -17.61 3.31
CA ASP A 144 -6.72 -16.40 3.90
C ASP A 144 -6.25 -15.09 3.26
N LYS A 145 -5.43 -15.16 2.20
CA LYS A 145 -4.87 -13.95 1.55
C LYS A 145 -4.55 -14.14 0.08
N LEU A 146 -4.54 -13.03 -0.64
CA LEU A 146 -3.94 -12.88 -1.96
C LEU A 146 -2.54 -12.29 -1.79
N VAL A 147 -1.55 -12.85 -2.46
CA VAL A 147 -0.17 -12.38 -2.48
C VAL A 147 0.18 -11.87 -3.87
N TYR A 148 0.52 -10.60 -3.96
CA TYR A 148 0.98 -9.95 -5.18
C TYR A 148 2.47 -9.67 -5.09
N THR A 149 3.25 -10.19 -6.05
CA THR A 149 4.70 -9.95 -6.15
C THR A 149 4.98 -9.03 -7.33
N PRO A 150 5.45 -7.79 -7.09
CA PRO A 150 5.63 -6.79 -8.15
C PRO A 150 6.86 -7.00 -9.04
N SER A 151 7.63 -8.08 -8.84
CA SER A 151 8.78 -8.39 -9.69
C SER A 151 8.33 -8.61 -11.14
N GLY A 152 8.91 -7.84 -12.07
CA GLY A 152 8.50 -7.86 -13.48
C GLY A 152 7.39 -6.88 -13.88
N ASP A 153 6.74 -6.24 -12.91
CA ASP A 153 5.74 -5.20 -13.14
C ASP A 153 6.43 -3.86 -13.44
N ILE A 154 6.20 -3.32 -14.62
CA ILE A 154 6.85 -2.10 -15.10
C ILE A 154 6.28 -0.88 -14.35
N LEU A 155 4.95 -0.74 -14.35
CA LEU A 155 4.26 0.38 -13.73
C LEU A 155 4.44 0.36 -12.20
N ALA A 156 4.31 -0.82 -11.58
CA ALA A 156 4.53 -0.97 -10.15
C ALA A 156 5.99 -0.75 -9.73
N SER A 157 6.96 -1.04 -10.57
CA SER A 157 8.38 -0.98 -10.20
C SER A 157 9.01 0.40 -10.31
N SER A 158 8.34 1.37 -10.94
CA SER A 158 8.92 2.66 -11.29
C SER A 158 8.67 3.77 -10.27
N GLY A 159 7.78 3.58 -9.30
CA GLY A 159 7.33 4.61 -8.36
C GLY A 159 7.49 4.28 -6.88
N SER A 160 6.40 4.42 -6.15
CA SER A 160 6.25 4.15 -4.71
C SER A 160 5.34 2.95 -4.46
N ALA A 161 5.03 2.69 -3.20
CA ALA A 161 4.04 1.68 -2.84
C ALA A 161 2.65 2.02 -3.38
N GLU A 162 2.29 3.29 -3.54
CA GLU A 162 1.06 3.71 -4.21
C GLU A 162 0.98 3.11 -5.63
N ASP A 163 2.07 3.25 -6.41
CA ASP A 163 2.13 2.69 -7.76
C ASP A 163 2.06 1.15 -7.77
N VAL A 164 2.60 0.51 -6.73
CA VAL A 164 2.49 -0.95 -6.55
C VAL A 164 1.06 -1.34 -6.21
N LEU A 165 0.43 -0.65 -5.25
CA LEU A 165 -0.92 -0.95 -4.78
C LEU A 165 -1.98 -0.76 -5.86
N ASN A 166 -1.82 0.24 -6.74
CA ASN A 166 -2.68 0.43 -7.91
C ASN A 166 -2.65 -0.75 -8.90
N ASN A 167 -1.67 -1.64 -8.78
CA ASN A 167 -1.57 -2.84 -9.60
C ASN A 167 -2.04 -4.11 -8.89
N VAL A 168 -2.43 -4.01 -7.63
CA VAL A 168 -2.94 -5.12 -6.83
C VAL A 168 -4.44 -5.30 -7.10
N PRO A 169 -4.92 -6.48 -7.49
CA PRO A 169 -6.36 -6.72 -7.63
C PRO A 169 -7.14 -6.35 -6.37
N MET A 170 -8.35 -5.80 -6.53
CA MET A 170 -9.26 -5.37 -5.47
C MET A 170 -8.81 -4.13 -4.68
N VAL A 171 -7.59 -3.63 -4.89
CA VAL A 171 -7.06 -2.43 -4.25
C VAL A 171 -7.14 -1.26 -5.21
N LEU A 172 -7.57 -0.12 -4.70
CA LEU A 172 -7.54 1.16 -5.41
C LEU A 172 -6.84 2.18 -4.51
N VAL A 173 -5.97 2.97 -5.09
CA VAL A 173 -5.45 4.18 -4.45
C VAL A 173 -6.08 5.37 -5.14
N ASP A 174 -6.79 6.18 -4.39
CA ASP A 174 -7.46 7.35 -4.90
C ASP A 174 -6.49 8.52 -5.17
N GLN A 175 -7.03 9.66 -5.57
CA GLN A 175 -6.22 10.84 -5.92
C GLN A 175 -5.50 11.46 -4.73
N ASP A 176 -6.01 11.27 -3.54
CA ASP A 176 -5.43 11.78 -2.31
C ASP A 176 -4.39 10.85 -1.72
N GLY A 177 -4.21 9.66 -2.34
CA GLY A 177 -3.34 8.61 -1.87
C GLY A 177 -4.01 7.69 -0.87
N SER A 178 -5.32 7.88 -0.61
CA SER A 178 -6.09 6.98 0.24
C SER A 178 -6.26 5.63 -0.43
N VAL A 179 -5.93 4.58 0.32
CA VAL A 179 -6.02 3.21 -0.17
C VAL A 179 -7.38 2.64 0.17
N THR A 180 -8.07 2.12 -0.83
CA THR A 180 -9.35 1.43 -0.63
C THR A 180 -9.25 -0.05 -0.99
N LEU A 181 -9.98 -0.87 -0.30
CA LEU A 181 -10.14 -2.30 -0.58
C LEU A 181 -11.64 -2.60 -0.73
N LYS A 182 -12.04 -3.21 -1.83
CA LYS A 182 -13.46 -3.47 -2.13
C LYS A 182 -14.34 -2.21 -2.09
N GLY A 183 -13.79 -1.06 -2.46
CA GLY A 183 -14.50 0.22 -2.44
C GLY A 183 -14.65 0.86 -1.04
N SER A 184 -14.07 0.31 0.01
CA SER A 184 -14.04 0.89 1.36
C SER A 184 -12.64 1.40 1.70
N SER A 185 -12.55 2.61 2.24
CA SER A 185 -11.30 3.22 2.72
C SER A 185 -10.89 2.72 4.11
N ASN A 186 -11.77 1.98 4.79
CA ASN A 186 -11.48 1.42 6.10
C ASN A 186 -10.60 0.17 6.00
N VAL A 187 -9.36 0.36 5.59
CA VAL A 187 -8.35 -0.68 5.37
C VAL A 187 -7.18 -0.47 6.32
N LYS A 188 -6.78 -1.52 7.02
CA LYS A 188 -5.56 -1.48 7.82
C LYS A 188 -4.33 -1.73 6.94
N ILE A 189 -3.39 -0.78 6.91
CA ILE A 189 -2.15 -0.92 6.15
C ILE A 189 -1.01 -1.29 7.09
N LEU A 190 -0.33 -2.38 6.75
CA LEU A 190 0.82 -2.87 7.48
C LEU A 190 2.08 -2.81 6.62
N VAL A 191 3.23 -2.54 7.24
CA VAL A 191 4.55 -2.67 6.64
C VAL A 191 5.36 -3.67 7.45
N ASN A 192 5.75 -4.78 6.83
CA ASN A 192 6.37 -5.92 7.52
C ASN A 192 5.54 -6.41 8.72
N SER A 193 4.21 -6.51 8.54
CA SER A 193 3.23 -6.92 9.55
C SER A 193 3.09 -5.95 10.74
N ARG A 194 3.55 -4.71 10.63
CA ARG A 194 3.38 -3.64 11.60
C ARG A 194 2.54 -2.54 11.02
N GLU A 195 1.76 -1.87 11.84
CA GLU A 195 0.94 -0.78 11.40
C GLU A 195 1.76 0.34 10.74
N ASN A 196 1.32 0.79 9.57
CA ASN A 196 1.89 1.97 8.95
C ASN A 196 1.30 3.21 9.64
N ARG A 197 2.16 4.10 10.13
CA ARG A 197 1.77 5.30 10.87
C ARG A 197 2.19 6.59 10.19
N ILE A 198 2.57 6.50 8.92
CA ILE A 198 3.01 7.63 8.13
C ILE A 198 1.81 8.30 7.49
N GLY A 199 1.69 9.62 7.67
CA GLY A 199 0.62 10.44 7.09
C GLY A 199 -0.67 10.42 7.89
N GLU A 200 -1.64 11.21 7.45
CA GLU A 200 -2.98 11.22 8.02
C GLU A 200 -3.62 9.83 7.88
N GLY A 201 -4.00 9.21 9.01
CA GLY A 201 -4.65 7.90 9.04
C GLY A 201 -3.74 6.70 8.78
N GLY A 202 -2.41 6.88 8.76
CA GLY A 202 -1.50 5.77 8.46
C GLY A 202 -1.56 5.26 7.02
N ASN A 203 -2.28 5.95 6.15
CA ASN A 203 -2.50 5.55 4.76
C ASN A 203 -1.46 6.11 3.79
N ASP A 204 -0.53 6.97 4.24
CA ASP A 204 0.51 7.52 3.37
C ASP A 204 1.59 6.48 3.07
N VAL A 205 1.41 5.77 1.97
CA VAL A 205 2.35 4.76 1.46
C VAL A 205 3.31 5.32 0.42
N ASP A 206 3.15 6.57 0.06
CA ASP A 206 3.93 7.29 -0.95
C ASP A 206 5.42 7.28 -0.67
N ASN A 207 5.80 7.30 0.60
CA ASN A 207 7.18 7.37 1.03
C ASN A 207 7.92 6.03 0.90
N ILE A 208 7.21 4.92 0.66
CA ILE A 208 7.80 3.59 0.48
C ILE A 208 8.16 3.40 -0.99
N PRO A 209 9.45 3.31 -1.37
CA PRO A 209 9.81 3.04 -2.75
C PRO A 209 9.35 1.66 -3.20
N ALA A 210 8.78 1.58 -4.39
CA ALA A 210 8.37 0.31 -4.99
C ALA A 210 9.52 -0.72 -5.07
N SER A 211 10.74 -0.24 -5.26
CA SER A 211 11.94 -1.08 -5.33
C SER A 211 12.24 -1.85 -4.04
N MET A 212 11.77 -1.33 -2.90
CA MET A 212 11.94 -1.96 -1.59
C MET A 212 10.89 -3.05 -1.30
N ILE A 213 9.83 -3.15 -2.10
CA ILE A 213 8.73 -4.08 -1.86
C ILE A 213 9.08 -5.46 -2.43
N GLU A 214 8.99 -6.49 -1.60
CA GLU A 214 9.08 -7.90 -2.00
C GLU A 214 7.73 -8.39 -2.51
N LYS A 215 6.68 -8.16 -1.72
CA LYS A 215 5.30 -8.57 -2.03
C LYS A 215 4.29 -7.73 -1.26
N VAL A 216 3.06 -7.76 -1.74
CA VAL A 216 1.89 -7.20 -1.05
C VAL A 216 0.92 -8.35 -0.75
N GLU A 217 0.51 -8.47 0.49
CA GLU A 217 -0.48 -9.43 0.94
C GLU A 217 -1.82 -8.72 1.16
N VAL A 218 -2.86 -9.13 0.47
CA VAL A 218 -4.23 -8.62 0.63
C VAL A 218 -5.07 -9.66 1.35
N ILE A 219 -5.54 -9.31 2.54
CA ILE A 219 -6.27 -10.20 3.44
C ILE A 219 -7.67 -9.63 3.60
N THR A 220 -8.61 -10.16 2.81
CA THR A 220 -9.99 -9.65 2.76
C THR A 220 -10.85 -10.12 3.91
N SER A 221 -10.57 -11.32 4.42
CA SER A 221 -11.24 -11.91 5.59
C SER A 221 -10.17 -12.38 6.58
N PRO A 222 -9.61 -11.46 7.40
CA PRO A 222 -8.53 -11.81 8.31
C PRO A 222 -8.97 -12.81 9.37
N SER A 223 -8.10 -13.75 9.67
CA SER A 223 -8.29 -14.74 10.74
C SER A 223 -8.01 -14.12 12.13
N ALA A 224 -8.33 -14.84 13.21
CA ALA A 224 -8.26 -14.34 14.57
C ALA A 224 -6.87 -13.88 15.05
N LYS A 225 -5.80 -14.32 14.41
CA LYS A 225 -4.44 -13.86 14.74
C LYS A 225 -4.18 -12.41 14.36
N TYR A 226 -4.91 -11.88 13.39
CA TYR A 226 -4.76 -10.50 12.95
C TYR A 226 -5.57 -9.57 13.84
N ASP A 227 -5.09 -8.34 13.96
CA ASP A 227 -5.85 -7.27 14.58
C ASP A 227 -7.21 -7.11 13.88
N PRO A 228 -8.33 -7.03 14.65
CA PRO A 228 -9.64 -6.87 14.07
C PRO A 228 -9.93 -5.46 13.52
N GLU A 229 -9.07 -4.47 13.69
CA GLU A 229 -9.20 -3.15 13.05
C GLU A 229 -9.03 -3.25 11.53
N GLY A 230 -9.70 -2.33 10.78
CA GLY A 230 -9.75 -2.33 9.32
C GLY A 230 -10.92 -3.16 8.79
N MET A 231 -12.06 -2.54 8.65
CA MET A 231 -13.34 -3.19 8.33
C MET A 231 -13.36 -3.88 6.97
N ALA A 232 -12.66 -3.31 5.98
CA ALA A 232 -12.56 -3.86 4.63
C ALA A 232 -11.52 -4.98 4.51
N GLY A 233 -10.57 -5.05 5.44
CA GLY A 233 -9.48 -6.02 5.45
C GLY A 233 -8.13 -5.38 5.76
N ILE A 234 -7.06 -6.13 5.43
CA ILE A 234 -5.68 -5.76 5.71
C ILE A 234 -4.88 -5.79 4.42
N ILE A 235 -4.04 -4.78 4.20
CA ILE A 235 -3.00 -4.76 3.17
C ILE A 235 -1.65 -4.76 3.88
N ASN A 236 -0.83 -5.79 3.68
CA ASN A 236 0.47 -5.93 4.30
C ASN A 236 1.57 -5.83 3.25
N ILE A 237 2.36 -4.77 3.30
CA ILE A 237 3.48 -4.51 2.41
C ILE A 237 4.73 -5.15 3.00
N ILE A 238 5.22 -6.21 2.38
CA ILE A 238 6.44 -6.90 2.81
C ILE A 238 7.64 -6.31 2.07
N LEU A 239 8.58 -5.79 2.81
CA LEU A 239 9.81 -5.23 2.26
C LEU A 239 10.86 -6.32 2.06
N LYS A 240 11.67 -6.17 1.02
CA LYS A 240 12.72 -7.11 0.65
C LYS A 240 13.72 -7.32 1.79
N LYS A 241 14.03 -8.58 2.04
CA LYS A 241 15.21 -9.03 2.81
C LYS A 241 15.98 -9.94 1.87
N ASP A 242 17.08 -9.43 1.30
CA ASP A 242 17.88 -10.23 0.35
C ASP A 242 18.39 -11.50 1.03
N LYS A 243 18.25 -12.62 0.29
CA LYS A 243 18.55 -13.97 0.79
C LYS A 243 19.91 -14.50 0.37
N ASP A 244 20.56 -13.82 -0.60
CA ASP A 244 21.83 -14.29 -1.17
C ASP A 244 23.03 -13.93 -0.30
N ARG A 245 23.99 -14.85 -0.19
CA ARG A 245 25.26 -14.61 0.52
C ARG A 245 26.10 -13.61 -0.25
N GLY A 246 26.85 -12.78 0.45
CA GLY A 246 27.71 -11.76 -0.13
C GLY A 246 27.09 -10.37 -0.09
N PHE A 247 27.62 -9.48 -0.89
CA PHE A 247 27.17 -8.08 -0.98
C PHE A 247 26.31 -7.87 -2.22
N ASN A 248 25.05 -7.45 -2.00
CA ASN A 248 24.06 -7.21 -3.03
C ASN A 248 23.39 -5.87 -2.79
N GLY A 249 22.83 -5.28 -3.83
CA GLY A 249 22.03 -4.09 -3.67
C GLY A 249 21.50 -3.52 -4.97
N GLU A 250 20.77 -2.44 -4.81
CA GLU A 250 20.07 -1.75 -5.87
C GLU A 250 20.22 -0.24 -5.71
N VAL A 251 20.40 0.46 -6.81
CA VAL A 251 20.30 1.92 -6.90
C VAL A 251 19.23 2.24 -7.93
N LYS A 252 18.29 3.12 -7.56
CA LYS A 252 17.26 3.62 -8.45
C LYS A 252 17.24 5.13 -8.41
N LEU A 253 17.21 5.75 -9.56
CA LEU A 253 16.97 7.18 -9.77
C LEU A 253 15.75 7.32 -10.65
N TYR A 254 14.85 8.22 -10.27
CA TYR A 254 13.70 8.56 -11.10
C TYR A 254 13.42 10.05 -11.08
N THR A 255 12.77 10.50 -12.13
CA THR A 255 12.28 11.87 -12.25
C THR A 255 10.91 11.86 -12.91
N LYS A 256 10.06 12.81 -12.55
CA LYS A 256 8.70 12.95 -13.06
C LYS A 256 8.47 14.36 -13.59
N LYS A 257 7.53 14.48 -14.51
CA LYS A 257 7.05 15.74 -15.09
C LYS A 257 5.54 15.68 -15.23
N ASN A 258 4.84 16.77 -14.95
CA ASN A 258 3.43 16.97 -15.31
C ASN A 258 3.28 18.32 -16.06
N ASP A 259 2.05 18.78 -16.23
CA ASP A 259 1.77 20.02 -16.94
C ASP A 259 2.32 21.25 -16.20
N ASN A 260 2.46 21.22 -14.87
CA ASN A 260 2.88 22.34 -14.03
C ASN A 260 4.35 22.25 -13.58
N HIS A 261 4.96 21.07 -13.62
CA HIS A 261 6.30 20.80 -13.08
C HIS A 261 7.18 20.05 -14.08
N ASP A 262 8.43 20.49 -14.20
CA ASP A 262 9.41 19.86 -15.09
C ASP A 262 10.14 18.67 -14.43
N PHE A 263 10.86 17.87 -15.24
CA PHE A 263 11.62 16.70 -14.77
C PHE A 263 12.66 16.99 -13.69
N MET A 264 13.07 18.21 -13.48
CA MET A 264 14.02 18.57 -12.43
C MET A 264 13.35 18.95 -11.10
N ASP A 265 12.04 19.12 -11.12
CA ASP A 265 11.27 19.54 -9.95
C ASP A 265 10.77 18.35 -9.12
N MET A 266 10.51 17.23 -9.77
CA MET A 266 10.00 16.01 -9.12
C MET A 266 10.94 14.84 -9.34
N GLY A 267 11.14 14.00 -8.33
CA GLY A 267 11.93 12.80 -8.47
C GLY A 267 12.52 12.29 -7.17
N GLY A 268 13.33 11.26 -7.27
CA GLY A 268 13.93 10.65 -6.09
C GLY A 268 15.08 9.71 -6.38
N LEU A 269 15.81 9.42 -5.32
CA LEU A 269 16.89 8.44 -5.27
C LEU A 269 16.54 7.39 -4.23
N SER A 270 16.72 6.13 -4.58
CA SER A 270 16.61 5.01 -3.65
C SER A 270 17.86 4.14 -3.76
N ILE A 271 18.42 3.77 -2.63
CA ILE A 271 19.59 2.88 -2.52
C ILE A 271 19.24 1.82 -1.48
N SER A 272 19.37 0.56 -1.84
CA SER A 272 19.34 -0.53 -0.89
C SER A 272 20.58 -1.39 -1.02
N SER A 273 21.06 -1.92 0.09
CA SER A 273 22.18 -2.86 0.12
C SER A 273 22.01 -3.88 1.22
N ASN A 274 22.58 -5.03 1.00
CA ASN A 274 22.55 -6.17 1.90
C ASN A 274 23.92 -6.86 1.90
N TYR A 275 24.39 -7.22 3.08
CA TYR A 275 25.58 -8.04 3.24
C TYR A 275 25.28 -9.24 4.14
N LYS A 276 25.26 -10.42 3.54
CA LYS A 276 24.89 -11.67 4.22
C LYS A 276 26.07 -12.63 4.32
N THR A 277 26.30 -13.07 5.53
CA THR A 277 27.25 -14.15 5.89
C THR A 277 26.48 -15.37 6.41
N GLU A 278 27.19 -16.39 6.92
CA GLU A 278 26.54 -17.53 7.58
C GLU A 278 25.83 -17.14 8.88
N LYS A 279 26.38 -16.18 9.62
CA LYS A 279 25.88 -15.79 10.94
C LYS A 279 25.17 -14.46 10.98
N PHE A 280 25.39 -13.60 10.00
CA PHE A 280 24.83 -12.25 10.00
C PHE A 280 24.26 -11.91 8.63
N ASN A 281 23.18 -11.17 8.65
CA ASN A 281 22.65 -10.45 7.52
C ASN A 281 22.48 -8.98 7.94
N ILE A 282 23.24 -8.07 7.36
CA ILE A 282 23.11 -6.64 7.62
C ILE A 282 22.50 -6.01 6.36
N TYR A 283 21.44 -5.27 6.53
CA TYR A 283 20.75 -4.62 5.42
C TYR A 283 20.48 -3.15 5.73
N THR A 284 20.53 -2.34 4.70
CA THR A 284 20.22 -0.93 4.77
C THR A 284 19.45 -0.50 3.53
N SER A 285 18.55 0.44 3.71
CA SER A 285 17.96 1.15 2.60
C SER A 285 17.80 2.62 2.93
N TYR A 286 18.03 3.45 1.95
CA TYR A 286 17.81 4.88 1.99
C TYR A 286 17.01 5.30 0.77
N SER A 287 16.01 6.11 0.98
CA SER A 287 15.32 6.78 -0.11
C SER A 287 15.05 8.24 0.20
N ASN A 288 15.00 9.02 -0.85
CA ASN A 288 14.51 10.37 -0.78
C ASN A 288 13.61 10.64 -1.98
N ASN A 289 12.55 11.38 -1.79
CA ASN A 289 11.64 11.80 -2.84
C ASN A 289 11.26 13.28 -2.69
N LEU A 290 10.93 13.88 -3.82
CA LEU A 290 10.33 15.21 -3.90
C LEU A 290 9.17 15.12 -4.89
N ARG A 291 7.98 15.52 -4.45
CA ARG A 291 6.75 15.48 -5.22
C ARG A 291 5.97 16.77 -5.11
N PHE A 292 5.22 17.06 -6.15
CA PHE A 292 4.19 18.08 -6.13
C PHE A 292 2.85 17.42 -6.41
N ARG A 293 1.84 17.85 -5.71
CA ARG A 293 0.42 17.48 -5.91
C ARG A 293 -0.34 18.76 -6.18
N ASP A 294 -0.80 18.91 -7.40
CA ASP A 294 -1.67 20.01 -7.78
C ASP A 294 -3.11 19.52 -7.71
N ARG A 295 -3.97 20.29 -7.09
CA ARG A 295 -5.40 20.02 -6.99
C ARG A 295 -6.15 21.23 -7.46
N ASN A 296 -7.20 21.02 -8.23
CA ASN A 296 -8.17 22.06 -8.54
C ASN A 296 -9.59 21.45 -8.54
N GLY A 297 -10.56 22.30 -8.29
CA GLY A 297 -11.93 21.84 -8.25
C GLY A 297 -12.92 22.95 -8.11
N TYR A 298 -14.18 22.57 -8.02
CA TYR A 298 -15.28 23.47 -7.70
C TYR A 298 -16.35 22.74 -6.89
N ARG A 299 -17.09 23.52 -6.11
CA ARG A 299 -18.35 23.10 -5.50
C ARG A 299 -19.44 24.07 -5.90
N LYS A 300 -20.59 23.51 -6.32
CA LYS A 300 -21.83 24.23 -6.54
C LYS A 300 -22.90 23.57 -5.71
N SER A 301 -23.55 24.34 -4.83
CA SER A 301 -24.70 23.87 -4.07
C SER A 301 -25.87 24.80 -4.33
N TYR A 302 -27.05 24.22 -4.51
CA TYR A 302 -28.31 24.89 -4.70
C TYR A 302 -29.26 24.39 -3.63
N THR A 303 -29.61 25.27 -2.66
CA THR A 303 -30.59 24.97 -1.64
C THR A 303 -31.89 25.62 -2.01
N THR A 304 -32.90 24.85 -2.34
CA THR A 304 -34.24 25.35 -2.71
C THR A 304 -35.18 25.10 -1.54
N PHE A 305 -35.73 26.14 -0.98
CA PHE A 305 -36.77 26.08 0.07
C PHE A 305 -38.13 26.12 -0.58
N THR A 306 -39.03 25.27 -0.13
CA THR A 306 -40.38 25.14 -0.64
C THR A 306 -41.43 25.55 0.40
N SER A 307 -42.52 26.15 -0.06
CA SER A 307 -43.62 26.62 0.79
C SER A 307 -44.98 26.49 0.06
N ASP A 308 -46.00 26.13 0.78
CA ASP A 308 -47.39 26.10 0.26
C ASP A 308 -47.96 27.50 -0.08
N SER A 309 -47.33 28.56 0.41
CA SER A 309 -47.89 29.92 0.33
C SER A 309 -46.93 30.97 -0.23
N LEU A 310 -45.68 30.67 -0.41
CA LEU A 310 -44.63 31.55 -0.95
C LEU A 310 -44.04 30.93 -2.22
N GLU A 311 -43.44 31.78 -3.08
CA GLU A 311 -42.60 31.29 -4.18
C GLU A 311 -41.34 30.61 -3.59
N ASP A 312 -40.86 29.57 -4.27
CA ASP A 312 -39.66 28.84 -3.85
C ASP A 312 -38.44 29.82 -3.77
N LEU A 313 -37.71 29.72 -2.71
CA LEU A 313 -36.45 30.47 -2.50
C LEU A 313 -35.26 29.57 -2.78
N THR A 314 -34.31 30.05 -3.59
CA THR A 314 -33.10 29.30 -3.90
C THR A 314 -31.86 30.10 -3.39
N ASN A 315 -31.10 29.47 -2.55
CA ASN A 315 -29.76 29.95 -2.16
C ASN A 315 -28.71 29.17 -2.95
N ASN A 316 -27.72 29.91 -3.44
CA ASN A 316 -26.64 29.33 -4.21
C ASN A 316 -25.33 29.51 -3.48
N ILE A 317 -24.48 28.46 -3.53
CA ILE A 317 -23.09 28.51 -3.11
C ILE A 317 -22.26 28.06 -4.30
N TYR A 318 -21.33 28.87 -4.71
CA TYR A 318 -20.36 28.51 -5.74
C TYR A 318 -18.98 29.01 -5.37
N PHE A 319 -18.04 28.08 -5.28
CA PHE A 319 -16.62 28.39 -5.15
C PHE A 319 -15.76 27.42 -5.96
N ASP A 320 -14.60 27.88 -6.36
CA ASP A 320 -13.55 27.07 -6.93
C ASP A 320 -12.26 27.16 -6.10
N TRP A 321 -11.43 26.16 -6.24
CA TRP A 321 -10.12 26.15 -5.57
C TRP A 321 -9.04 25.62 -6.48
N ASP A 322 -7.84 26.11 -6.24
CA ASP A 322 -6.58 25.61 -6.79
C ASP A 322 -5.57 25.49 -5.64
N SER A 323 -4.95 24.33 -5.48
CA SER A 323 -3.91 24.16 -4.49
C SER A 323 -2.73 23.38 -5.03
N GLN A 324 -1.56 23.68 -4.47
CA GLN A 324 -0.33 22.99 -4.76
C GLN A 324 0.32 22.52 -3.47
N LYS A 325 0.42 21.22 -3.30
CA LYS A 325 1.11 20.59 -2.17
C LYS A 325 2.47 20.05 -2.60
N LYS A 326 3.53 20.52 -1.99
CA LYS A 326 4.89 20.05 -2.14
C LYS A 326 5.22 19.13 -0.98
N LYS A 327 5.59 17.89 -1.27
CA LYS A 327 6.02 16.91 -0.26
C LYS A 327 7.47 16.50 -0.48
N ARG A 328 8.25 16.47 0.60
CA ARG A 328 9.59 15.89 0.63
C ARG A 328 9.62 14.79 1.68
N GLY A 329 10.13 13.63 1.31
CA GLY A 329 10.28 12.49 2.21
C GLY A 329 11.69 11.91 2.16
N GLN A 330 12.18 11.44 3.30
CA GLN A 330 13.44 10.69 3.43
C GLN A 330 13.21 9.52 4.38
N ILE A 331 13.59 8.31 3.95
CA ILE A 331 13.51 7.11 4.77
C ILE A 331 14.90 6.50 4.84
N LEU A 332 15.35 6.21 6.05
CA LEU A 332 16.53 5.38 6.33
C LEU A 332 16.10 4.18 7.14
N ARG A 333 16.44 2.98 6.69
CA ARG A 333 16.23 1.73 7.39
C ARG A 333 17.56 1.02 7.57
N LEU A 334 17.83 0.57 8.77
CA LEU A 334 19.01 -0.20 9.13
C LEU A 334 18.54 -1.45 9.86
N GLY A 335 18.99 -2.61 9.46
CA GLY A 335 18.61 -3.84 10.13
C GLY A 335 19.71 -4.88 10.12
N SER A 336 19.62 -5.80 11.07
CA SER A 336 20.54 -6.93 11.19
C SER A 336 19.78 -8.16 11.65
N ASP A 337 19.98 -9.28 10.94
CA ASP A 337 19.61 -10.62 11.41
C ASP A 337 20.86 -11.29 11.96
N TYR A 338 20.76 -11.90 13.12
CA TYR A 338 21.79 -12.75 13.70
C TYR A 338 21.28 -14.18 13.80
N TYR A 339 21.89 -15.08 13.05
CA TYR A 339 21.58 -16.51 13.04
C TYR A 339 22.39 -17.19 14.13
N ILE A 340 21.76 -17.48 15.28
CA ILE A 340 22.42 -18.18 16.41
C ILE A 340 22.73 -19.60 15.95
N ASP A 341 21.79 -20.25 15.35
CA ASP A 341 21.85 -21.54 14.68
C ASP A 341 20.91 -21.55 13.48
N ASP A 342 20.69 -22.71 12.86
CA ASP A 342 19.80 -22.86 11.68
C ASP A 342 18.32 -22.62 12.03
N ASP A 343 17.97 -22.69 13.31
CA ASP A 343 16.60 -22.65 13.80
C ASP A 343 16.23 -21.32 14.48
N LEU A 344 17.20 -20.59 15.05
CA LEU A 344 16.96 -19.38 15.84
C LEU A 344 17.58 -18.16 15.21
N THR A 345 16.73 -17.23 14.81
CA THR A 345 17.11 -15.93 14.25
C THR A 345 16.70 -14.80 15.20
N LEU A 346 17.64 -13.91 15.50
CA LEU A 346 17.35 -12.64 16.15
C LEU A 346 17.41 -11.52 15.11
N ASN A 347 16.43 -10.62 15.13
CA ASN A 347 16.40 -9.44 14.27
C ASN A 347 16.40 -8.18 15.12
N LEU A 348 17.19 -7.20 14.70
CA LEU A 348 17.15 -5.82 15.20
C LEU A 348 17.01 -4.90 14.00
N GLU A 349 16.02 -4.03 14.02
CA GLU A 349 15.78 -3.04 12.95
C GLU A 349 15.52 -1.67 13.54
N SER A 350 16.08 -0.64 12.90
CA SER A 350 15.77 0.75 13.17
C SER A 350 15.31 1.43 11.89
N ARG A 351 14.28 2.26 12.02
CA ARG A 351 13.71 3.08 10.95
C ARG A 351 13.77 4.55 11.36
N TYR A 352 14.23 5.38 10.46
CA TYR A 352 14.12 6.82 10.54
C TYR A 352 13.41 7.33 9.30
N ASN A 353 12.32 8.03 9.50
CA ASN A 353 11.56 8.67 8.44
C ASN A 353 11.50 10.16 8.78
N ASN A 354 11.81 11.01 7.82
CA ASN A 354 11.68 12.46 7.93
C ASN A 354 10.87 12.94 6.73
N TYR A 355 9.86 13.76 7.00
CA TYR A 355 9.07 14.34 5.94
C TYR A 355 8.71 15.79 6.26
N SER A 356 8.49 16.54 5.21
CA SER A 356 7.92 17.88 5.28
C SER A 356 6.97 18.09 4.11
N SER A 357 5.93 18.85 4.34
CA SER A 357 5.08 19.32 3.26
C SER A 357 4.78 20.80 3.39
N SER A 358 4.47 21.42 2.26
CA SER A 358 3.90 22.76 2.24
C SER A 358 2.80 22.77 1.18
N GLU A 359 1.66 23.31 1.53
CA GLU A 359 0.54 23.50 0.62
C GLU A 359 0.18 24.96 0.55
N THR A 360 -0.02 25.47 -0.67
CA THR A 360 -0.57 26.78 -0.91
C THR A 360 -1.88 26.61 -1.65
N GLY A 361 -2.94 27.25 -1.18
CA GLY A 361 -4.26 27.16 -1.76
C GLY A 361 -4.82 28.54 -2.10
N LEU A 362 -5.60 28.60 -3.17
CA LEU A 362 -6.41 29.73 -3.57
C LEU A 362 -7.84 29.26 -3.72
N GLU A 363 -8.77 29.87 -3.01
CA GLU A 363 -10.18 29.61 -3.12
C GLU A 363 -10.91 30.90 -3.50
N ASN A 364 -11.72 30.85 -4.54
CA ASN A 364 -12.58 31.97 -4.96
C ASN A 364 -14.03 31.58 -4.73
N SER A 365 -14.70 32.29 -3.85
CA SER A 365 -16.16 32.21 -3.71
C SER A 365 -16.80 33.24 -4.64
N TYR A 366 -17.88 32.84 -5.30
CA TYR A 366 -18.65 33.68 -6.24
C TYR A 366 -20.05 34.01 -5.72
N GLU A 367 -20.59 33.08 -4.94
CA GLU A 367 -21.96 33.21 -4.36
C GLU A 367 -21.94 32.64 -2.94
N PRO A 368 -22.63 33.20 -1.96
CA PRO A 368 -23.49 34.39 -2.09
C PRO A 368 -22.71 35.73 -2.16
N ILE A 369 -21.46 35.75 -1.69
CA ILE A 369 -20.61 36.95 -1.70
C ILE A 369 -19.27 36.60 -2.34
N PRO A 370 -18.83 37.35 -3.37
CA PRO A 370 -17.53 37.11 -3.97
C PRO A 370 -16.40 37.42 -2.99
N THR A 371 -15.60 36.39 -2.70
CA THR A 371 -14.39 36.52 -1.84
C THR A 371 -13.25 35.69 -2.41
N THR A 372 -12.02 36.06 -2.09
CA THR A 372 -10.82 35.24 -2.37
C THR A 372 -10.11 34.94 -1.08
N LYS A 373 -9.86 33.65 -0.86
CA LYS A 373 -9.15 33.14 0.31
C LYS A 373 -7.82 32.54 -0.15
N ILE A 374 -6.75 32.88 0.53
CA ILE A 374 -5.41 32.31 0.33
C ILE A 374 -5.08 31.52 1.58
N SER A 375 -4.74 30.25 1.41
CA SER A 375 -4.33 29.38 2.50
C SER A 375 -2.91 28.88 2.31
N ASN A 376 -2.13 28.85 3.38
CA ASN A 376 -0.81 28.26 3.44
C ASN A 376 -0.76 27.24 4.57
N GLU A 377 -0.37 26.03 4.24
CA GLU A 377 -0.11 24.98 5.20
C GLU A 377 1.37 24.59 5.13
N GLU A 378 2.06 24.56 6.25
CA GLU A 378 3.46 24.18 6.32
C GLU A 378 3.65 23.10 7.41
N GLU A 379 4.00 21.91 6.98
CA GLU A 379 4.54 20.87 7.86
C GLU A 379 6.05 21.06 7.97
N SER A 380 6.53 21.21 9.19
CA SER A 380 7.94 21.46 9.48
C SER A 380 8.85 20.33 9.01
N ASP A 381 10.06 20.66 8.58
CA ASP A 381 11.15 19.68 8.37
C ASP A 381 11.55 18.92 9.65
N LYS A 382 10.94 19.25 10.80
CA LYS A 382 11.11 18.53 12.07
C LYS A 382 10.18 17.35 12.25
N ASN A 383 9.28 17.12 11.29
CA ASN A 383 8.40 15.95 11.31
C ASN A 383 9.22 14.71 11.00
N TYR A 384 9.44 13.89 12.01
CA TYR A 384 10.20 12.66 11.84
C TYR A 384 9.57 11.52 12.65
N GLU A 385 9.79 10.32 12.18
CA GLU A 385 9.46 9.10 12.89
C GLU A 385 10.75 8.31 13.18
N VAL A 386 10.89 7.85 14.39
CA VAL A 386 11.95 6.91 14.76
C VAL A 386 11.30 5.64 15.30
N GLY A 387 11.56 4.54 14.62
CA GLY A 387 11.12 3.22 15.04
C GLY A 387 12.30 2.30 15.34
N ILE A 388 12.18 1.52 16.40
CA ILE A 388 13.10 0.45 16.75
C ILE A 388 12.29 -0.81 17.00
N SER A 389 12.76 -1.92 16.45
CA SER A 389 12.12 -3.20 16.68
C SER A 389 13.12 -4.32 16.88
N PHE A 390 12.73 -5.24 17.72
CA PHE A 390 13.45 -6.48 17.99
C PHE A 390 12.53 -7.66 17.75
N SER A 391 13.04 -8.74 17.14
CA SER A 391 12.32 -10.01 17.10
C SER A 391 13.23 -11.20 17.30
N ALA A 392 12.64 -12.29 17.78
CA ALA A 392 13.26 -13.59 17.93
C ALA A 392 12.34 -14.65 17.33
N ASP A 393 12.81 -15.31 16.28
CA ASP A 393 12.06 -16.31 15.54
C ASP A 393 12.76 -17.66 15.66
N LYS A 394 12.07 -18.64 16.27
CA LYS A 394 12.55 -20.02 16.38
C LYS A 394 11.71 -20.94 15.50
N SER A 395 12.37 -21.57 14.55
CA SER A 395 11.85 -22.71 13.79
C SER A 395 12.21 -24.02 14.50
N TYR A 396 11.67 -25.12 14.05
CA TYR A 396 11.94 -26.46 14.57
C TYR A 396 12.02 -27.43 13.38
N ASP A 397 12.46 -28.64 13.60
CA ASP A 397 12.54 -29.69 12.56
C ASP A 397 11.24 -29.81 11.75
N ASN A 398 10.10 -29.66 12.40
CA ASN A 398 8.82 -29.57 11.73
C ASN A 398 8.54 -28.09 11.36
N PRO A 399 8.39 -27.73 10.07
CA PRO A 399 8.23 -26.35 9.61
C PRO A 399 6.93 -25.68 10.07
N ASP A 400 5.91 -26.47 10.48
CA ASP A 400 4.66 -25.96 11.06
C ASP A 400 4.80 -25.57 12.53
N LYS A 401 5.89 -26.00 13.20
CA LYS A 401 6.17 -25.62 14.58
C LYS A 401 7.07 -24.40 14.62
N LYS A 402 6.55 -23.29 15.16
CA LYS A 402 7.26 -22.01 15.21
C LYS A 402 6.96 -21.27 16.50
N LEU A 403 7.94 -20.55 16.99
CA LEU A 403 7.79 -19.58 18.09
C LEU A 403 8.33 -18.23 17.60
N SER A 404 7.52 -17.18 17.75
CA SER A 404 7.93 -15.82 17.41
C SER A 404 7.62 -14.88 18.57
N ILE A 405 8.54 -14.00 18.85
CA ILE A 405 8.40 -12.91 19.81
C ILE A 405 8.90 -11.65 19.14
N SER A 406 8.12 -10.58 19.20
CA SER A 406 8.55 -9.28 18.71
C SER A 406 8.16 -8.16 19.66
N TYR A 407 8.94 -7.10 19.65
CA TYR A 407 8.67 -5.85 20.32
C TYR A 407 9.08 -4.70 19.42
N SER A 408 8.22 -3.70 19.30
CA SER A 408 8.53 -2.45 18.61
C SER A 408 8.16 -1.25 19.45
N PHE A 409 8.88 -0.17 19.23
CA PHE A 409 8.63 1.15 19.77
C PHE A 409 8.84 2.17 18.67
N ASP A 410 7.85 3.06 18.49
CA ASP A 410 7.89 4.15 17.53
C ASP A 410 7.53 5.47 18.23
N THR A 411 8.17 6.56 17.79
CA THR A 411 7.83 7.92 18.23
C THR A 411 7.79 8.84 17.03
N HIS A 412 6.78 9.69 17.00
CA HIS A 412 6.48 10.56 15.87
C HIS A 412 6.04 11.95 16.36
N PRO A 413 6.97 12.89 16.56
CA PRO A 413 6.63 14.28 16.75
C PRO A 413 6.23 14.93 15.42
N ILE A 414 5.24 15.80 15.47
CA ILE A 414 4.69 16.54 14.33
C ILE A 414 4.53 17.98 14.75
N ASP A 415 5.01 18.89 13.90
CA ASP A 415 4.76 20.32 14.02
C ASP A 415 4.20 20.83 12.68
N GLU A 416 3.05 21.47 12.72
CA GLU A 416 2.35 21.99 11.54
C GLU A 416 1.92 23.43 11.80
N GLY A 417 1.88 24.26 10.75
CA GLY A 417 1.35 25.61 10.78
C GLY A 417 0.35 25.81 9.65
N PHE A 418 -0.73 26.50 9.96
CA PHE A 418 -1.77 26.91 9.02
C PHE A 418 -1.90 28.41 9.07
N GLU A 419 -1.92 29.05 7.92
CA GLU A 419 -2.16 30.48 7.78
C GLU A 419 -3.20 30.69 6.68
N THR A 420 -4.20 31.48 6.97
CA THR A 420 -5.25 31.79 6.00
C THR A 420 -5.52 33.28 6.01
N VAL A 421 -5.57 33.87 4.81
CA VAL A 421 -5.83 35.30 4.60
C VAL A 421 -7.01 35.43 3.66
N ILE A 422 -8.06 36.14 4.07
CA ILE A 422 -9.21 36.47 3.23
C ILE A 422 -8.98 37.87 2.66
N GLN A 423 -9.03 38.00 1.34
CA GLN A 423 -8.76 39.28 0.67
C GLN A 423 -9.80 40.34 1.08
N GLY A 424 -9.32 41.39 1.75
CA GLY A 424 -10.16 42.49 2.25
C GLY A 424 -10.84 42.24 3.57
N GLY A 425 -10.39 41.23 4.33
CA GLY A 425 -11.00 40.78 5.59
C GLY A 425 -10.00 40.18 6.55
N ASN A 426 -10.44 39.12 7.18
CA ASN A 426 -9.79 38.48 8.31
C ASN A 426 -8.55 37.67 7.91
N GLU A 427 -7.60 37.61 8.81
CA GLU A 427 -6.43 36.74 8.75
C GLU A 427 -6.48 35.78 9.95
N SER A 428 -5.92 34.60 9.76
CA SER A 428 -5.91 33.61 10.81
C SER A 428 -4.66 32.78 10.75
N SER A 429 -4.16 32.40 11.90
CA SER A 429 -3.05 31.47 12.00
C SER A 429 -3.30 30.44 13.07
N SER A 430 -2.86 29.24 12.81
CA SER A 430 -2.83 28.18 13.83
C SER A 430 -1.55 27.39 13.73
N SER A 431 -1.05 26.94 14.87
CA SER A 431 0.05 25.99 14.93
C SER A 431 -0.35 24.79 15.76
N TYR A 432 0.04 23.65 15.26
CA TYR A 432 -0.29 22.35 15.83
C TYR A 432 0.99 21.59 16.13
N SER A 433 1.12 21.10 17.34
CA SER A 433 2.22 20.21 17.76
C SER A 433 1.65 18.95 18.37
N SER A 434 2.14 17.81 17.91
CA SER A 434 1.72 16.50 18.40
C SER A 434 2.93 15.64 18.69
N LYS A 435 2.80 14.78 19.72
CA LYS A 435 3.78 13.75 20.01
C LYS A 435 3.09 12.41 20.16
N LEU A 436 3.14 11.65 19.08
CA LEU A 436 2.67 10.29 19.07
C LEU A 436 3.77 9.34 19.52
N GLN A 437 3.43 8.41 20.39
CA GLN A 437 4.28 7.29 20.80
C GLN A 437 3.49 6.00 20.79
N SER A 438 4.09 4.93 20.35
CA SER A 438 3.46 3.62 20.30
C SER A 438 4.43 2.50 20.60
N GLN A 439 3.90 1.42 21.13
CA GLN A 439 4.65 0.20 21.41
C GLN A 439 3.76 -1.00 21.14
N GLU A 440 4.37 -2.00 20.52
CA GLU A 440 3.70 -3.26 20.22
C GLU A 440 4.55 -4.41 20.76
N PHE A 441 3.88 -5.38 21.33
CA PHE A 441 4.50 -6.64 21.72
C PHE A 441 3.65 -7.79 21.18
N ASP A 442 4.30 -8.71 20.45
CA ASP A 442 3.67 -9.89 19.91
C ASP A 442 4.38 -11.15 20.36
N PHE A 443 3.58 -12.09 20.76
CA PHE A 443 3.98 -13.46 21.02
C PHE A 443 3.11 -14.39 20.22
N SER A 444 3.68 -15.30 19.46
CA SER A 444 2.92 -16.36 18.77
C SER A 444 3.65 -17.71 18.84
N TYR A 445 2.88 -18.75 19.03
CA TYR A 445 3.33 -20.13 19.00
C TYR A 445 2.41 -20.98 18.15
N SER A 446 2.97 -21.61 17.12
CA SER A 446 2.27 -22.60 16.30
C SER A 446 2.87 -23.98 16.49
N SER A 447 2.04 -25.00 16.49
CA SER A 447 2.47 -26.41 16.59
C SER A 447 1.53 -27.35 15.84
N PRO A 448 2.07 -28.29 15.06
CA PRO A 448 1.26 -29.34 14.50
C PRO A 448 0.78 -30.27 15.62
N LEU A 449 -0.47 -30.72 15.52
CA LEU A 449 -1.04 -31.78 16.33
C LEU A 449 -0.86 -33.13 15.66
N ASN A 450 -0.92 -33.15 14.34
CA ASN A 450 -0.64 -34.29 13.47
C ASN A 450 -0.34 -33.78 12.05
N ASP A 451 -0.15 -34.68 11.09
CA ASP A 451 0.17 -34.33 9.69
C ASP A 451 -0.93 -33.49 8.97
N LYS A 452 -2.14 -33.45 9.52
CA LYS A 452 -3.32 -32.80 8.91
C LYS A 452 -3.85 -31.63 9.74
N SER A 453 -3.29 -31.39 10.91
CA SER A 453 -3.80 -30.30 11.76
C SER A 453 -2.72 -29.63 12.59
N LYS A 454 -2.90 -28.32 12.78
CA LYS A 454 -2.07 -27.50 13.64
C LYS A 454 -2.90 -26.47 14.39
N PHE A 455 -2.37 -25.96 15.49
CA PHE A 455 -2.93 -24.81 16.20
C PHE A 455 -1.91 -23.67 16.26
N GLU A 456 -2.44 -22.49 16.42
CA GLU A 456 -1.67 -21.27 16.70
C GLU A 456 -2.34 -20.53 17.86
N LEU A 457 -1.53 -20.07 18.79
CA LEU A 457 -1.99 -19.23 19.90
C LEU A 457 -1.03 -18.06 20.06
N GLY A 458 -1.54 -16.93 20.54
CA GLY A 458 -0.69 -15.78 20.77
C GLY A 458 -1.30 -14.76 21.70
N TYR A 459 -0.47 -13.80 22.04
CA TYR A 459 -0.79 -12.61 22.80
C TYR A 459 -0.21 -11.40 22.07
N ASN A 460 -1.02 -10.35 21.93
CA ASN A 460 -0.61 -9.07 21.38
C ASN A 460 -0.90 -7.98 22.42
N PHE A 461 0.00 -7.03 22.50
CA PHE A 461 -0.20 -5.77 23.21
C PHE A 461 0.08 -4.64 22.23
N ASP A 462 -0.88 -3.71 22.13
CA ASP A 462 -0.75 -2.46 21.39
C ASP A 462 -1.05 -1.30 22.34
N GLY A 463 -0.04 -0.47 22.62
CA GLY A 463 -0.14 0.68 23.47
C GLY A 463 0.22 1.95 22.74
N GLY A 464 -0.62 2.97 22.82
CA GLY A 464 -0.38 4.25 22.17
C GLY A 464 -0.82 5.44 22.98
N ASN A 465 -0.06 6.53 22.89
CA ASN A 465 -0.44 7.82 23.41
C ASN A 465 -0.15 8.92 22.40
N ASN A 466 -1.04 9.89 22.34
CA ASN A 466 -0.92 11.08 21.53
C ASN A 466 -1.17 12.31 22.40
N ASP A 467 -0.15 13.17 22.52
CA ASP A 467 -0.22 14.44 23.22
C ASP A 467 -0.21 15.55 22.18
N GLU A 468 -1.32 16.28 22.06
CA GLU A 468 -1.51 17.35 21.07
C GLU A 468 -1.64 18.71 21.77
N THR A 469 -1.06 19.72 21.16
CA THR A 469 -1.25 21.12 21.54
C THR A 469 -1.48 21.94 20.29
N MET A 470 -2.53 22.72 20.27
CA MET A 470 -2.86 23.64 19.20
C MET A 470 -2.90 25.05 19.75
N TYR A 471 -2.23 25.98 19.09
CA TYR A 471 -2.36 27.41 19.30
C TYR A 471 -3.08 28.00 18.10
N TYR A 472 -3.96 28.95 18.33
CA TYR A 472 -4.65 29.63 17.24
C TYR A 472 -4.73 31.14 17.53
N SER A 473 -4.75 31.93 16.46
CA SER A 473 -4.95 33.37 16.48
C SER A 473 -5.83 33.78 15.31
N LEU A 474 -6.79 34.61 15.56
CA LEU A 474 -7.65 35.21 14.57
C LEU A 474 -7.46 36.73 14.58
N TYR A 475 -7.28 37.31 13.42
CA TYR A 475 -7.11 38.74 13.21
C TYR A 475 -8.32 39.26 12.44
N ILE A 476 -9.02 40.21 12.99
CA ILE A 476 -10.11 40.96 12.33
C ILE A 476 -9.59 42.33 11.98
N ASP A 477 -9.68 42.74 10.71
CA ASP A 477 -9.14 44.01 10.22
C ASP A 477 -7.65 44.26 10.60
N SER A 478 -6.85 43.17 10.61
CA SER A 478 -5.44 43.18 11.01
C SER A 478 -5.17 43.48 12.50
N VAL A 479 -6.19 43.34 13.35
CA VAL A 479 -6.06 43.42 14.80
C VAL A 479 -6.25 41.98 15.34
N GLU A 480 -5.32 41.52 16.19
CA GLU A 480 -5.48 40.23 16.89
C GLU A 480 -6.70 40.28 17.78
N SER A 481 -7.72 39.51 17.44
CA SER A 481 -9.02 39.58 18.06
C SER A 481 -9.28 38.43 19.02
N VAL A 482 -8.72 37.25 18.72
CA VAL A 482 -8.83 36.07 19.57
C VAL A 482 -7.59 35.22 19.45
N THR A 483 -7.05 34.79 20.60
CA THR A 483 -6.03 33.75 20.70
C THR A 483 -6.51 32.65 21.62
N GLY A 484 -5.95 31.48 21.48
CA GLY A 484 -6.27 30.39 22.39
C GLY A 484 -5.35 29.19 22.25
N LYS A 485 -5.49 28.28 23.21
CA LYS A 485 -4.70 27.08 23.31
C LYS A 485 -5.60 25.88 23.63
N ASN A 486 -5.53 24.87 22.81
CA ASN A 486 -6.17 23.59 23.01
C ASN A 486 -5.13 22.54 23.36
N ILE A 487 -5.40 21.74 24.40
CA ILE A 487 -4.58 20.59 24.79
C ILE A 487 -5.45 19.35 24.73
N TYR A 488 -4.99 18.36 23.99
CA TYR A 488 -5.66 17.08 23.84
C TYR A 488 -4.68 15.95 24.11
N LYS A 489 -5.10 15.00 24.95
CA LYS A 489 -4.31 13.81 25.27
C LYS A 489 -5.17 12.58 25.08
N TYR A 490 -4.67 11.69 24.26
CA TYR A 490 -5.29 10.41 23.99
C TYR A 490 -4.35 9.28 24.38
N LYS A 491 -4.85 8.33 25.15
CA LYS A 491 -4.13 7.10 25.48
C LYS A 491 -5.03 5.90 25.23
N ARG A 492 -4.47 4.84 24.62
CA ARG A 492 -5.15 3.58 24.42
C ARG A 492 -4.17 2.42 24.59
N ASP A 493 -4.55 1.45 25.45
CA ASP A 493 -3.83 0.20 25.63
C ASP A 493 -4.78 -0.96 25.28
N ILE A 494 -4.33 -1.89 24.41
CA ILE A 494 -5.09 -3.06 23.97
C ILE A 494 -4.30 -4.31 24.33
N HIS A 495 -4.94 -5.23 25.05
CA HIS A 495 -4.41 -6.55 25.36
C HIS A 495 -5.25 -7.61 24.66
N ALA A 496 -4.64 -8.41 23.80
CA ALA A 496 -5.33 -9.40 22.99
C ALA A 496 -4.75 -10.79 23.19
N ILE A 497 -5.64 -11.77 23.24
CA ILE A 497 -5.28 -13.19 23.20
C ILE A 497 -6.03 -13.84 22.05
N PHE A 498 -5.35 -14.64 21.24
CA PHE A 498 -5.99 -15.37 20.16
C PHE A 498 -5.63 -16.86 20.17
N PHE A 499 -6.54 -17.65 19.60
CA PHE A 499 -6.34 -19.05 19.31
C PHE A 499 -6.93 -19.39 17.94
N GLU A 500 -6.17 -20.14 17.15
CA GLU A 500 -6.60 -20.67 15.85
C GLU A 500 -6.32 -22.15 15.76
N TYR A 501 -7.21 -22.87 15.13
CA TYR A 501 -7.04 -24.27 14.78
C TYR A 501 -7.21 -24.46 13.28
N ASN A 502 -6.23 -25.03 12.60
CA ASN A 502 -6.27 -25.32 11.18
C ASN A 502 -6.21 -26.84 10.98
N ALA A 503 -7.18 -27.39 10.28
CA ALA A 503 -7.26 -28.83 10.03
C ALA A 503 -7.77 -29.15 8.62
N GLN A 504 -7.09 -30.10 7.98
CA GLN A 504 -7.58 -30.79 6.82
C GLN A 504 -8.41 -32.00 7.28
N ILE A 505 -9.76 -31.90 7.23
CA ILE A 505 -10.69 -32.94 7.68
C ILE A 505 -10.56 -34.17 6.79
N ASN A 506 -10.46 -33.94 5.48
CA ASN A 506 -10.19 -34.93 4.46
C ASN A 506 -9.63 -34.26 3.20
N ASP A 507 -9.45 -35.00 2.10
CA ASP A 507 -8.85 -34.48 0.86
C ASP A 507 -9.67 -33.33 0.23
N LYS A 508 -10.94 -33.19 0.60
CA LYS A 508 -11.84 -32.16 0.07
C LYS A 508 -12.09 -30.97 1.02
N TRP A 509 -12.05 -31.22 2.32
CA TRP A 509 -12.47 -30.24 3.32
C TRP A 509 -11.34 -29.83 4.24
N SER A 510 -11.15 -28.52 4.35
CA SER A 510 -10.28 -27.89 5.34
C SER A 510 -11.08 -26.87 6.15
N ILE A 511 -10.77 -26.75 7.44
CA ILE A 511 -11.43 -25.83 8.36
C ILE A 511 -10.39 -25.06 9.18
N LYS A 512 -10.62 -23.76 9.37
CA LYS A 512 -9.78 -22.89 10.21
C LYS A 512 -10.67 -22.01 11.10
N PRO A 513 -11.19 -22.51 12.24
CA PRO A 513 -11.83 -21.70 13.26
C PRO A 513 -10.78 -20.93 14.06
N GLY A 514 -11.13 -19.73 14.46
CA GLY A 514 -10.32 -18.86 15.30
C GLY A 514 -11.18 -18.04 16.25
N ILE A 515 -10.57 -17.62 17.35
CA ILE A 515 -11.18 -16.74 18.33
C ILE A 515 -10.13 -15.78 18.88
N ARG A 516 -10.48 -14.52 18.96
CA ARG A 516 -9.66 -13.46 19.58
C ARG A 516 -10.50 -12.73 20.60
N THR A 517 -9.92 -12.42 21.75
CA THR A 517 -10.52 -11.56 22.75
C THR A 517 -9.58 -10.40 23.04
N GLU A 518 -10.13 -9.22 23.21
CA GLU A 518 -9.38 -7.99 23.51
C GLU A 518 -9.97 -7.26 24.69
N TYR A 519 -9.09 -6.81 25.56
CA TYR A 519 -9.37 -5.82 26.59
C TYR A 519 -8.74 -4.50 26.16
N VAL A 520 -9.58 -3.46 26.11
CA VAL A 520 -9.20 -2.09 25.70
C VAL A 520 -9.35 -1.18 26.90
N ASP A 521 -8.31 -0.37 27.17
CA ASP A 521 -8.33 0.73 28.13
C ASP A 521 -8.01 2.03 27.39
N LYS A 522 -8.98 2.98 27.40
CA LYS A 522 -8.94 4.23 26.65
C LYS A 522 -9.12 5.41 27.59
N ASN A 523 -8.31 6.44 27.43
CA ASN A 523 -8.43 7.70 28.16
C ASN A 523 -8.29 8.89 27.21
N ILE A 524 -9.24 9.82 27.28
CA ILE A 524 -9.27 11.07 26.51
C ILE A 524 -9.34 12.22 27.50
N VAL A 525 -8.41 13.15 27.42
CA VAL A 525 -8.41 14.38 28.20
C VAL A 525 -8.34 15.55 27.24
N PHE A 526 -9.29 16.45 27.33
CA PHE A 526 -9.31 17.69 26.57
C PHE A 526 -9.44 18.89 27.53
N THR A 527 -8.65 19.92 27.23
CA THR A 527 -8.74 21.24 27.85
C THR A 527 -8.52 22.29 26.79
N GLY A 528 -9.47 23.19 26.60
CA GLY A 528 -9.37 24.26 25.64
C GLY A 528 -10.22 25.45 26.08
N LEU A 529 -9.63 26.62 26.06
CA LEU A 529 -10.29 27.88 26.33
C LEU A 529 -9.64 28.96 25.48
N PRO A 530 -10.39 29.98 25.04
CA PRO A 530 -9.81 31.19 24.51
C PRO A 530 -8.99 31.88 25.62
N ASP A 531 -7.91 32.57 25.21
CA ASP A 531 -7.00 33.23 26.17
C ASP A 531 -7.58 34.50 26.80
N ALA A 532 -8.68 35.06 26.24
CA ALA A 532 -9.26 36.29 26.74
C ALA A 532 -10.79 36.29 26.65
N TRP A 533 -11.44 36.82 27.68
CA TRP A 533 -12.87 37.12 27.76
C TRP A 533 -13.09 38.63 27.89
N TYR A 534 -14.05 39.18 27.19
CA TYR A 534 -14.32 40.61 27.17
C TYR A 534 -15.67 40.92 27.81
N CYS A 535 -15.66 42.01 28.53
CA CYS A 535 -16.88 42.59 29.01
C CYS A 535 -16.80 44.11 28.93
N ASN A 536 -17.64 44.73 28.16
CA ASN A 536 -17.67 46.19 27.97
C ASN A 536 -16.30 46.78 27.56
N GLU A 537 -15.59 46.10 26.64
CA GLU A 537 -14.23 46.49 26.15
C GLU A 537 -13.10 46.21 27.20
N GLU A 538 -13.38 45.63 28.34
CA GLU A 538 -12.36 45.17 29.30
C GLU A 538 -12.04 43.69 29.07
N GLU A 539 -10.73 43.35 29.04
CA GLU A 539 -10.18 42.02 28.81
C GLU A 539 -10.01 41.28 30.16
N PHE A 540 -10.38 40.01 30.18
CA PHE A 540 -10.23 39.11 31.34
C PHE A 540 -9.57 37.80 30.94
N ASP A 541 -8.68 37.29 31.77
CA ASP A 541 -7.92 36.06 31.55
C ASP A 541 -8.80 34.78 31.63
N SER A 542 -10.00 34.87 32.17
CA SER A 542 -10.93 33.73 32.26
C SER A 542 -12.39 34.18 32.36
N TYR A 543 -13.32 33.31 31.98
CA TYR A 543 -14.77 33.51 32.16
C TYR A 543 -15.14 33.79 33.61
N ASP A 544 -14.53 33.09 34.54
CA ASP A 544 -14.78 33.24 35.98
C ASP A 544 -14.31 34.62 36.45
N ASP A 545 -13.20 35.14 36.01
CA ASP A 545 -12.72 36.48 36.35
C ASP A 545 -13.63 37.54 35.80
N CYS A 546 -14.12 37.37 34.59
CA CYS A 546 -15.11 38.25 33.98
C CYS A 546 -16.42 38.27 34.78
N ILE A 547 -16.99 37.15 35.17
CA ILE A 547 -18.20 37.04 35.99
C ILE A 547 -17.95 37.62 37.38
N ILE A 548 -16.78 37.33 38.00
CA ILE A 548 -16.42 37.85 39.33
C ILE A 548 -16.29 39.37 39.31
N SER A 549 -15.93 39.97 38.16
CA SER A 549 -15.89 41.43 38.00
C SER A 549 -17.28 42.09 38.07
N GLY A 550 -18.34 41.29 38.05
CA GLY A 550 -19.70 41.76 38.08
C GLY A 550 -20.33 42.08 36.74
N CYS A 551 -19.73 41.55 35.69
CA CYS A 551 -20.29 41.67 34.33
C CYS A 551 -21.48 40.73 34.14
N GLU A 552 -22.63 41.26 33.71
CA GLU A 552 -23.85 40.46 33.48
C GLU A 552 -23.77 39.67 32.16
N ASN A 553 -22.92 40.07 31.24
CA ASN A 553 -22.69 39.42 29.94
C ASN A 553 -21.17 39.36 29.68
N CYS A 554 -20.56 38.29 30.18
CA CYS A 554 -19.22 37.96 29.76
C CYS A 554 -19.35 37.28 28.39
N GLU A 555 -19.16 38.05 27.35
CA GLU A 555 -19.18 37.58 25.98
C GLU A 555 -17.75 37.48 25.49
N LEU A 556 -17.39 36.39 24.79
CA LEU A 556 -16.45 36.50 23.71
C LEU A 556 -17.06 37.50 22.75
N THR A 557 -16.75 38.80 22.88
CA THR A 557 -17.19 39.81 21.92
C THR A 557 -16.46 39.60 20.61
N LEU A 558 -17.02 38.72 19.86
CA LEU A 558 -16.68 38.54 18.46
C LEU A 558 -17.78 39.25 17.72
N ASP A 559 -17.49 40.51 17.43
CA ASP A 559 -18.39 41.37 16.73
C ASP A 559 -18.89 40.65 15.47
N ASP A 560 -20.18 40.33 15.38
CA ASP A 560 -20.98 39.86 14.25
C ASP A 560 -20.47 38.71 13.37
N SER A 561 -19.33 38.08 13.64
CA SER A 561 -18.96 36.85 12.92
C SER A 561 -19.51 35.64 13.68
N ASN A 562 -20.65 35.14 13.22
CA ASN A 562 -21.33 33.95 13.75
C ASN A 562 -20.40 32.69 13.92
N GLN A 563 -19.27 32.68 13.25
CA GLN A 563 -18.24 31.60 13.32
C GLN A 563 -17.62 31.46 14.69
N LEU A 564 -17.23 32.52 15.27
CA LEU A 564 -16.51 32.49 16.53
C LEU A 564 -17.46 32.24 17.69
N SER A 565 -18.72 32.64 17.58
CA SER A 565 -19.75 32.28 18.55
C SER A 565 -20.01 30.75 18.52
N ALA A 566 -20.09 30.14 17.35
CA ALA A 566 -20.24 28.69 17.22
C ALA A 566 -18.98 27.95 17.75
N TYR A 567 -17.79 28.42 17.43
CA TYR A 567 -16.54 27.86 17.94
C TYR A 567 -16.44 27.95 19.46
N ALA A 568 -16.74 29.11 20.03
CA ALA A 568 -16.79 29.32 21.49
C ALA A 568 -17.81 28.38 22.17
N GLN A 569 -19.00 28.22 21.60
CA GLN A 569 -20.03 27.30 22.13
C GLN A 569 -19.55 25.84 22.04
N ILE A 570 -18.85 25.44 20.96
CA ILE A 570 -18.29 24.11 20.85
C ILE A 570 -17.23 23.87 21.91
N LEU A 571 -16.33 24.83 22.13
CA LEU A 571 -15.31 24.73 23.17
C LEU A 571 -15.90 24.70 24.55
N GLU A 572 -16.90 25.53 24.85
CA GLU A 572 -17.58 25.57 26.13
C GLU A 572 -18.31 24.25 26.43
N ASN A 573 -19.01 23.69 25.44
CA ASN A 573 -19.70 22.40 25.56
C ASN A 573 -18.78 21.23 25.82
N ASN A 574 -17.54 21.28 25.29
CA ASN A 574 -16.56 20.19 25.36
C ASN A 574 -15.42 20.44 26.36
N ASN A 575 -15.35 21.60 26.97
CA ASN A 575 -14.28 21.97 27.89
C ASN A 575 -14.14 21.02 29.09
N ASN A 576 -12.89 20.72 29.46
CA ASN A 576 -12.55 19.82 30.57
C ASN A 576 -13.09 18.38 30.41
N THR A 577 -13.15 17.87 29.22
CA THR A 577 -13.48 16.47 28.97
C THR A 577 -12.42 15.54 29.56
N ASP A 578 -12.80 14.64 30.46
CA ASP A 578 -11.97 13.52 30.97
C ASP A 578 -12.80 12.24 30.86
N LEU A 579 -12.61 11.52 29.75
CA LEU A 579 -13.36 10.31 29.41
C LEU A 579 -12.46 9.08 29.56
N LYS A 580 -12.83 8.21 30.50
CA LYS A 580 -12.20 6.91 30.71
C LYS A 580 -13.17 5.82 30.31
N ASP A 581 -12.74 4.97 29.41
CA ASP A 581 -13.55 3.87 28.92
C ASP A 581 -12.71 2.59 28.85
N ASN A 582 -13.29 1.48 29.34
CA ASN A 582 -12.68 0.16 29.20
C ASN A 582 -13.74 -0.87 28.85
N TYR A 583 -13.39 -1.76 27.94
CA TYR A 583 -14.29 -2.81 27.47
C TYR A 583 -13.55 -4.05 27.00
N THR A 584 -14.30 -5.16 26.95
CA THR A 584 -13.79 -6.43 26.40
C THR A 584 -14.65 -6.83 25.22
N SER A 585 -14.00 -7.20 24.12
CA SER A 585 -14.65 -7.64 22.88
C SER A 585 -14.16 -9.00 22.45
N LEU A 586 -15.02 -9.71 21.69
CA LEU A 586 -14.76 -11.05 21.17
C LEU A 586 -14.90 -11.04 19.65
N TYR A 587 -13.90 -11.56 18.94
CA TYR A 587 -13.81 -11.61 17.49
C TYR A 587 -13.64 -13.06 17.01
N PRO A 588 -14.74 -13.77 16.77
CA PRO A 588 -14.69 -15.09 16.16
C PRO A 588 -14.37 -15.01 14.66
N SER A 589 -13.69 -16.03 14.16
CA SER A 589 -13.45 -16.23 12.72
C SER A 589 -13.61 -17.69 12.34
N LEU A 590 -14.03 -17.95 11.11
CA LEU A 590 -14.15 -19.29 10.55
C LEU A 590 -13.86 -19.24 9.06
N HIS A 591 -12.91 -20.06 8.61
CA HIS A 591 -12.70 -20.32 7.19
C HIS A 591 -12.98 -21.80 6.91
N LEU A 592 -13.77 -22.08 5.90
CA LEU A 592 -14.13 -23.41 5.45
C LEU A 592 -13.83 -23.51 3.96
N THR A 593 -12.91 -24.39 3.58
CA THR A 593 -12.53 -24.61 2.19
C THR A 593 -13.00 -25.97 1.71
N TYR A 594 -13.66 -25.99 0.57
CA TYR A 594 -14.07 -27.21 -0.14
C TYR A 594 -13.34 -27.31 -1.49
N ASN A 595 -12.44 -28.25 -1.61
CA ASN A 595 -11.76 -28.58 -2.86
C ASN A 595 -12.68 -29.43 -3.74
N ILE A 596 -13.25 -28.81 -4.79
CA ILE A 596 -14.09 -29.48 -5.78
C ILE A 596 -13.22 -30.46 -6.57
N THR A 597 -12.05 -29.98 -6.98
CA THR A 597 -10.95 -30.75 -7.59
C THR A 597 -9.64 -30.31 -6.93
N GLU A 598 -8.51 -30.88 -7.32
CA GLU A 598 -7.19 -30.44 -6.83
C GLU A 598 -6.88 -28.95 -7.18
N LYS A 599 -7.54 -28.41 -8.21
CA LYS A 599 -7.29 -27.07 -8.72
C LYS A 599 -8.48 -26.10 -8.58
N GLN A 600 -9.64 -26.61 -8.18
CA GLN A 600 -10.86 -25.80 -8.00
C GLN A 600 -11.28 -25.83 -6.54
N SER A 601 -11.51 -24.66 -5.97
CA SER A 601 -11.96 -24.56 -4.58
C SER A 601 -13.09 -23.56 -4.41
N LEU A 602 -13.95 -23.88 -3.46
CA LEU A 602 -14.97 -22.99 -2.91
C LEU A 602 -14.57 -22.70 -1.45
N GLN A 603 -14.53 -21.45 -1.06
CA GLN A 603 -14.20 -21.05 0.30
C GLN A 603 -15.31 -20.18 0.87
N PHE A 604 -15.74 -20.53 2.07
CA PHE A 604 -16.61 -19.72 2.88
C PHE A 604 -15.85 -19.18 4.08
N ALA A 605 -15.98 -17.89 4.36
CA ALA A 605 -15.34 -17.25 5.50
C ALA A 605 -16.35 -16.39 6.28
N ILE A 606 -16.20 -16.40 7.60
CA ILE A 606 -16.88 -15.48 8.53
C ILE A 606 -15.78 -14.86 9.39
N SER A 607 -15.80 -13.53 9.54
CA SER A 607 -14.91 -12.85 10.47
C SER A 607 -15.60 -11.65 11.13
N SER A 608 -15.30 -11.44 12.40
CA SER A 608 -15.77 -10.25 13.13
C SER A 608 -14.65 -9.21 13.17
N ARG A 609 -15.02 -7.94 12.94
CA ARG A 609 -14.10 -6.80 12.85
C ARG A 609 -14.59 -5.64 13.71
N VAL A 610 -13.72 -4.68 13.94
CA VAL A 610 -14.02 -3.46 14.68
C VAL A 610 -13.36 -2.26 14.00
N GLU A 611 -14.05 -1.12 14.05
CA GLU A 611 -13.47 0.21 13.86
C GLU A 611 -13.60 0.96 15.16
N ARG A 612 -12.48 1.39 15.73
CA ARG A 612 -12.46 2.15 16.95
C ARG A 612 -12.37 3.62 16.65
N PRO A 613 -13.23 4.47 17.25
CA PRO A 613 -13.06 5.90 17.14
C PRO A 613 -11.65 6.29 17.62
N GLY A 614 -10.93 7.01 16.78
CA GLY A 614 -9.54 7.29 17.07
C GLY A 614 -8.58 6.13 16.85
N GLY A 615 -8.95 5.13 16.04
CA GLY A 615 -8.17 3.92 15.79
C GLY A 615 -6.86 4.13 15.07
N GLY A 616 -6.82 4.99 14.07
CA GLY A 616 -5.56 5.43 13.45
C GLY A 616 -4.94 6.56 14.28
N HIS A 617 -3.66 6.52 14.53
CA HIS A 617 -3.01 7.45 15.48
C HIS A 617 -3.06 8.93 15.07
N HIS A 618 -3.42 9.26 13.85
CA HIS A 618 -3.55 10.63 13.35
C HIS A 618 -4.97 11.02 12.97
N GLU A 619 -5.58 10.33 12.01
CA GLU A 619 -6.95 10.65 11.60
C GLU A 619 -7.99 10.21 12.62
N GLY A 620 -7.68 9.18 13.38
CA GLY A 620 -8.59 8.73 14.42
C GLY A 620 -8.84 9.77 15.48
N THR A 621 -7.86 10.60 15.80
CA THR A 621 -8.09 11.72 16.72
C THR A 621 -9.03 12.74 16.13
N ARG A 622 -9.11 12.92 14.81
CA ARG A 622 -10.08 13.81 14.15
C ARG A 622 -11.52 13.43 14.45
N GLN A 623 -11.83 12.13 14.50
CA GLN A 623 -13.20 11.67 14.82
C GLN A 623 -13.63 11.98 16.24
N ILE A 624 -12.69 12.00 17.19
CA ILE A 624 -12.96 12.13 18.62
C ILE A 624 -12.41 13.40 19.26
N ARG A 625 -11.68 14.21 18.50
CA ARG A 625 -11.12 15.47 18.99
C ARG A 625 -12.22 16.53 19.07
N PRO A 626 -12.57 17.04 20.26
CA PRO A 626 -13.75 17.90 20.45
C PRO A 626 -13.50 19.37 20.09
N PHE A 627 -12.55 19.65 19.20
CA PHE A 627 -12.28 20.97 18.68
C PHE A 627 -11.79 20.90 17.23
N PRO A 628 -12.06 21.93 16.41
CA PRO A 628 -11.58 21.97 15.03
C PRO A 628 -10.06 22.18 14.97
N ARG A 629 -9.43 21.58 13.98
CA ARG A 629 -8.01 21.81 13.68
C ARG A 629 -7.80 23.06 12.85
N ASP A 630 -8.78 23.37 12.01
CA ASP A 630 -8.81 24.57 11.15
C ASP A 630 -10.07 25.38 11.48
N ILE A 631 -9.87 26.61 11.90
CA ILE A 631 -10.94 27.55 12.33
C ILE A 631 -11.48 28.36 11.13
N HIS A 632 -10.97 28.17 9.94
CA HIS A 632 -10.95 29.19 8.89
C HIS A 632 -11.68 28.83 7.61
N SER A 633 -12.50 27.78 7.59
CA SER A 633 -13.40 27.60 6.46
C SER A 633 -14.57 28.57 6.56
N ASN A 634 -14.85 29.28 5.49
CA ASN A 634 -15.82 30.38 5.49
C ASN A 634 -17.26 30.02 5.90
N ASN A 635 -17.66 28.74 5.89
CA ASN A 635 -19.02 28.30 6.25
C ASN A 635 -19.05 26.89 6.86
N PHE A 636 -17.94 26.35 7.31
CA PHE A 636 -17.83 24.94 7.63
C PHE A 636 -16.83 24.72 8.76
N ILE A 637 -17.28 24.14 9.88
CA ILE A 637 -16.44 23.77 11.01
C ILE A 637 -16.48 22.26 11.18
N PHE A 638 -15.33 21.62 11.22
CA PHE A 638 -15.21 20.20 11.44
C PHE A 638 -14.79 19.87 12.87
N VAL A 639 -15.63 19.16 13.62
CA VAL A 639 -15.43 18.83 15.04
C VAL A 639 -15.61 17.34 15.26
N GLY A 640 -14.70 16.70 15.98
CA GLY A 640 -14.87 15.31 16.40
C GLY A 640 -15.83 15.13 17.58
N ASN A 641 -16.34 13.91 17.75
CA ASN A 641 -17.23 13.53 18.84
C ASN A 641 -16.52 12.53 19.77
N PRO A 642 -16.09 12.93 20.97
CA PRO A 642 -15.38 12.05 21.90
C PRO A 642 -16.24 10.92 22.47
N ASN A 643 -17.58 11.00 22.33
CA ASN A 643 -18.55 10.02 22.84
C ASN A 643 -18.84 8.87 21.84
N LEU A 644 -18.15 8.81 20.72
CA LEU A 644 -18.34 7.76 19.74
C LEU A 644 -18.04 6.38 20.32
N LYS A 645 -18.92 5.43 19.98
CA LYS A 645 -18.75 4.00 20.26
C LYS A 645 -17.96 3.32 19.15
N PRO A 646 -17.28 2.20 19.44
CA PRO A 646 -16.70 1.37 18.40
C PRO A 646 -17.78 0.82 17.46
N GLU A 647 -17.47 0.81 16.19
CA GLU A 647 -18.25 0.19 15.12
C GLU A 647 -17.86 -1.28 15.00
N TYR A 648 -18.82 -2.20 14.99
CA TYR A 648 -18.57 -3.64 14.89
C TYR A 648 -19.14 -4.20 13.61
N SER A 649 -18.38 -5.04 12.90
CA SER A 649 -18.86 -5.73 11.72
C SER A 649 -18.75 -7.24 11.79
N THR A 650 -19.61 -7.90 11.01
CA THR A 650 -19.51 -9.31 10.70
C THR A 650 -19.46 -9.47 9.19
N ASN A 651 -18.35 -10.01 8.69
CA ASN A 651 -18.10 -10.20 7.28
C ASN A 651 -18.38 -11.68 6.92
N TYR A 652 -19.17 -11.89 5.88
CA TYR A 652 -19.45 -13.19 5.27
C TYR A 652 -18.91 -13.16 3.85
N GLU A 653 -18.08 -14.11 3.48
CA GLU A 653 -17.51 -14.22 2.14
C GLU A 653 -17.69 -15.62 1.58
N LEU A 654 -18.01 -15.70 0.29
CA LEU A 654 -18.05 -16.92 -0.50
C LEU A 654 -17.20 -16.73 -1.76
N SER A 655 -16.02 -17.34 -1.75
CA SER A 655 -15.06 -17.22 -2.84
C SER A 655 -15.01 -18.51 -3.66
N PHE A 656 -14.89 -18.37 -4.96
CA PHE A 656 -14.68 -19.48 -5.89
C PHE A 656 -13.43 -19.21 -6.73
N LYS A 657 -12.57 -20.24 -6.80
CA LYS A 657 -11.35 -20.23 -7.60
C LYS A 657 -11.35 -21.42 -8.55
N SER A 658 -11.03 -21.18 -9.82
CA SER A 658 -10.98 -22.21 -10.85
C SER A 658 -9.88 -21.92 -11.86
N PRO A 659 -9.07 -22.92 -12.26
CA PRO A 659 -8.21 -22.78 -13.41
C PRO A 659 -9.06 -22.61 -14.67
N ILE A 660 -8.56 -21.81 -15.60
CA ILE A 660 -9.07 -21.66 -16.97
C ILE A 660 -7.89 -21.93 -17.92
N PRO A 661 -8.11 -22.15 -19.21
CA PRO A 661 -7.01 -22.30 -20.15
C PRO A 661 -6.03 -21.13 -20.06
N MET A 662 -4.76 -21.44 -19.76
CA MET A 662 -3.64 -20.51 -19.64
C MET A 662 -3.78 -19.47 -18.49
N GLY A 663 -4.54 -19.80 -17.43
CA GLY A 663 -4.72 -18.89 -16.32
C GLY A 663 -5.67 -19.39 -15.25
N PHE A 664 -6.31 -18.47 -14.57
CA PHE A 664 -7.34 -18.78 -13.57
C PHE A 664 -8.41 -17.68 -13.49
N PHE A 665 -9.54 -18.08 -12.94
CA PHE A 665 -10.68 -17.24 -12.60
C PHE A 665 -10.88 -17.24 -11.09
N TYR A 666 -11.13 -16.06 -10.52
CA TYR A 666 -11.52 -15.86 -9.14
C TYR A 666 -12.77 -15.01 -9.06
N THR A 667 -13.67 -15.34 -8.14
CA THR A 667 -14.81 -14.51 -7.78
C THR A 667 -15.09 -14.60 -6.29
N ASN A 668 -15.60 -13.50 -5.72
CA ASN A 668 -15.95 -13.38 -4.32
C ASN A 668 -17.29 -12.67 -4.17
N LEU A 669 -18.23 -13.31 -3.51
CA LEU A 669 -19.47 -12.72 -3.02
C LEU A 669 -19.26 -12.36 -1.56
N TYR A 670 -19.62 -11.14 -1.17
CA TYR A 670 -19.50 -10.72 0.22
C TYR A 670 -20.75 -10.02 0.74
N LEU A 671 -20.98 -10.19 2.04
CA LEU A 671 -21.93 -9.44 2.84
C LEU A 671 -21.21 -8.97 4.10
N ASN A 672 -21.27 -7.67 4.36
CA ASN A 672 -20.77 -7.07 5.57
C ASN A 672 -21.93 -6.41 6.33
N GLU A 673 -22.19 -6.86 7.56
CA GLU A 673 -23.18 -6.26 8.46
C GLU A 673 -22.47 -5.47 9.55
N VAL A 674 -22.75 -4.19 9.63
CA VAL A 674 -22.12 -3.24 10.56
C VAL A 674 -23.16 -2.74 11.54
N ARG A 675 -22.76 -2.61 12.79
CA ARG A 675 -23.52 -1.98 13.88
C ARG A 675 -22.73 -0.81 14.44
N ASP A 676 -23.46 0.19 14.94
CA ASP A 676 -22.89 1.45 15.45
C ASP A 676 -21.96 2.11 14.41
N LYS A 677 -22.37 2.13 13.12
CA LYS A 677 -21.59 2.67 12.02
C LYS A 677 -21.22 4.13 12.29
N ILE A 678 -19.94 4.45 12.26
CA ILE A 678 -19.46 5.82 12.41
C ILE A 678 -19.59 6.53 11.06
N GLU A 679 -20.41 7.58 11.05
CA GLU A 679 -20.64 8.44 9.89
C GLU A 679 -20.52 9.91 10.28
N TRP A 680 -20.18 10.74 9.32
CA TRP A 680 -20.19 12.17 9.48
C TRP A 680 -21.55 12.75 9.05
N TYR A 681 -21.99 13.79 9.72
CA TYR A 681 -23.20 14.51 9.41
C TYR A 681 -23.03 16.00 9.69
N SER A 682 -23.85 16.84 9.06
CA SER A 682 -23.89 18.26 9.34
C SER A 682 -24.80 18.49 10.53
N ASP A 683 -24.27 19.09 11.60
CA ASP A 683 -25.07 19.57 12.71
C ASP A 683 -25.53 21.01 12.42
N ASN A 684 -26.73 21.14 11.91
CA ASN A 684 -27.33 22.42 11.51
C ASN A 684 -27.99 23.17 12.67
N SER A 685 -27.72 22.77 13.93
CA SER A 685 -28.23 23.49 15.10
C SER A 685 -27.58 24.86 15.30
N TYR A 686 -26.51 25.15 14.57
CA TYR A 686 -25.83 26.43 14.60
C TYR A 686 -26.30 27.36 13.49
N GLU A 687 -26.76 28.56 13.84
CA GLU A 687 -27.21 29.58 12.88
C GLU A 687 -26.03 30.09 12.05
N ASN A 688 -26.10 30.00 10.73
CA ASN A 688 -25.09 30.47 9.77
C ASN A 688 -23.81 29.63 9.63
N PHE A 689 -23.72 28.42 10.21
CA PHE A 689 -22.57 27.52 10.10
C PHE A 689 -22.96 26.07 9.92
N ASP A 690 -22.33 25.41 8.98
CA ASP A 690 -22.33 23.96 8.87
C ASP A 690 -21.25 23.39 9.83
N VAL A 691 -21.66 22.92 10.98
CA VAL A 691 -20.80 22.15 11.87
C VAL A 691 -20.88 20.69 11.45
N VAL A 692 -19.78 20.16 10.93
CA VAL A 692 -19.70 18.74 10.57
C VAL A 692 -19.05 17.97 11.71
N THR A 693 -19.72 16.93 12.15
CA THR A 693 -19.27 16.05 13.21
C THR A 693 -19.52 14.58 12.89
N PHE A 694 -19.25 13.69 13.82
CA PHE A 694 -19.49 12.27 13.68
C PHE A 694 -20.55 11.75 14.64
N ALA A 695 -21.31 10.78 14.17
CA ALA A 695 -22.27 10.03 14.98
C ALA A 695 -22.21 8.53 14.67
N ASN A 696 -22.75 7.73 15.58
CA ASN A 696 -22.97 6.32 15.33
C ASN A 696 -24.37 6.10 14.75
N ALA A 697 -24.47 5.69 13.48
CA ALA A 697 -25.69 5.17 12.90
C ALA A 697 -25.94 3.73 13.34
N ASP A 698 -27.20 3.33 13.48
CA ASP A 698 -27.59 2.03 14.05
C ASP A 698 -26.96 0.86 13.32
N ARG A 699 -27.01 0.86 11.98
CA ARG A 699 -26.49 -0.23 11.17
C ARG A 699 -26.20 0.16 9.73
N ALA A 700 -25.27 -0.56 9.12
CA ALA A 700 -25.05 -0.55 7.68
C ALA A 700 -24.92 -1.98 7.14
N LYS A 701 -25.36 -2.18 5.91
CA LYS A 701 -25.17 -3.43 5.17
C LYS A 701 -24.47 -3.14 3.86
N SER A 702 -23.39 -3.85 3.62
CA SER A 702 -22.65 -3.80 2.36
C SER A 702 -22.61 -5.18 1.74
N TYR A 703 -23.02 -5.31 0.49
CA TYR A 703 -22.89 -6.54 -0.25
C TYR A 703 -22.42 -6.30 -1.68
N GLY A 704 -21.69 -7.25 -2.20
CA GLY A 704 -21.17 -7.11 -3.52
C GLY A 704 -20.58 -8.40 -4.10
N LEU A 705 -20.17 -8.24 -5.32
CA LEU A 705 -19.51 -9.26 -6.13
C LEU A 705 -18.21 -8.70 -6.66
N GLU A 706 -17.13 -9.44 -6.51
CA GLU A 706 -15.86 -9.17 -7.16
C GLU A 706 -15.47 -10.34 -8.03
N TYR A 707 -14.80 -10.06 -9.14
CA TYR A 707 -14.29 -11.10 -10.02
C TYR A 707 -13.03 -10.64 -10.73
N PHE A 708 -12.15 -11.57 -11.04
CA PHE A 708 -11.08 -11.32 -11.99
C PHE A 708 -10.63 -12.59 -12.70
N PHE A 709 -10.09 -12.37 -13.89
CA PHE A 709 -9.46 -13.36 -14.74
C PHE A 709 -7.98 -13.00 -14.88
N MET A 710 -7.13 -13.99 -14.68
CA MET A 710 -5.74 -13.88 -15.11
C MET A 710 -5.52 -14.86 -16.25
N ILE A 711 -5.10 -14.38 -17.41
CA ILE A 711 -4.86 -15.18 -18.61
C ILE A 711 -3.49 -14.78 -19.18
N MET A 712 -2.55 -15.72 -19.23
CA MET A 712 -1.17 -15.47 -19.71
C MET A 712 -0.49 -14.28 -18.99
N GLY A 713 -0.74 -14.07 -17.70
CA GLY A 713 -0.23 -12.93 -16.93
C GLY A 713 -0.92 -11.59 -17.21
N GLN A 714 -1.99 -11.58 -18.01
CA GLN A 714 -2.86 -10.42 -18.20
C GLN A 714 -4.00 -10.50 -17.17
N THR A 715 -4.35 -9.38 -16.57
CA THR A 715 -5.44 -9.32 -15.58
C THR A 715 -6.60 -8.49 -16.12
N ILE A 716 -7.82 -8.99 -15.95
CA ILE A 716 -9.07 -8.26 -16.20
C ILE A 716 -10.00 -8.60 -15.05
N GLY A 717 -10.55 -7.58 -14.40
CA GLY A 717 -11.45 -7.77 -13.26
C GLY A 717 -12.40 -6.63 -13.08
N GLY A 718 -13.22 -6.76 -12.06
CA GLY A 718 -14.16 -5.75 -11.65
C GLY A 718 -15.00 -6.17 -10.46
N GLY A 719 -15.85 -5.27 -10.02
CA GLY A 719 -16.75 -5.50 -8.91
C GLY A 719 -18.00 -4.66 -9.02
N PHE A 720 -18.99 -5.08 -8.28
CA PHE A 720 -20.22 -4.35 -8.00
C PHE A 720 -20.46 -4.35 -6.52
N TRP A 721 -20.87 -3.20 -5.95
CA TRP A 721 -21.23 -3.07 -4.54
C TRP A 721 -22.53 -2.31 -4.35
N TYR A 722 -23.16 -2.59 -3.22
CA TYR A 722 -24.35 -1.92 -2.73
C TYR A 722 -24.22 -1.76 -1.21
N ASN A 723 -24.27 -0.53 -0.75
CA ASN A 723 -24.24 -0.15 0.65
C ASN A 723 -25.57 0.46 1.04
N ASP A 724 -26.12 0.05 2.17
CA ASP A 724 -27.37 0.51 2.75
C ASP A 724 -27.12 0.92 4.19
N LEU A 725 -27.17 2.21 4.46
CA LEU A 725 -26.97 2.80 5.78
C LEU A 725 -28.33 3.14 6.37
N GLN A 726 -28.60 2.72 7.58
CA GLN A 726 -29.85 2.91 8.28
C GLN A 726 -29.58 3.35 9.73
N ASP A 727 -30.28 4.41 10.13
CA ASP A 727 -30.30 4.92 11.50
C ASP A 727 -31.76 4.91 11.98
N GLY A 728 -32.03 4.32 13.10
CA GLY A 728 -33.27 4.03 13.84
C GLY A 728 -34.60 4.68 13.43
N SER A 729 -34.59 5.78 12.67
CA SER A 729 -35.77 6.44 12.10
C SER A 729 -35.66 6.56 10.59
N ASP A 730 -36.81 6.50 9.89
CA ASP A 730 -36.86 6.66 8.43
C ASP A 730 -36.49 8.09 7.97
N ASP A 731 -36.56 9.05 8.90
CA ASP A 731 -36.29 10.48 8.64
C ASP A 731 -34.85 10.90 9.06
N SER A 732 -33.98 9.98 9.45
CA SER A 732 -32.60 10.31 9.83
C SER A 732 -31.77 10.77 8.64
N GLU A 733 -31.01 11.84 8.82
CA GLU A 733 -30.03 12.33 7.84
C GLU A 733 -28.92 11.33 7.53
N LEU A 734 -28.66 10.39 8.46
CA LEU A 734 -27.68 9.34 8.30
C LEU A 734 -28.13 8.23 7.35
N ASN A 735 -29.42 8.14 7.02
CA ASN A 735 -29.91 7.15 6.05
C ASN A 735 -29.35 7.41 4.67
N GLY A 736 -28.90 6.36 3.98
CA GLY A 736 -28.41 6.50 2.62
C GLY A 736 -28.13 5.19 1.92
N ILE A 737 -28.23 5.23 0.60
CA ILE A 737 -27.89 4.09 -0.27
C ILE A 737 -26.77 4.51 -1.21
N ASN A 738 -25.72 3.70 -1.29
CA ASN A 738 -24.65 3.86 -2.26
C ASN A 738 -24.44 2.56 -3.01
N LYS A 739 -24.36 2.64 -4.33
CA LYS A 739 -24.09 1.49 -5.20
C LYS A 739 -23.14 1.90 -6.31
N GLY A 740 -22.29 0.99 -6.71
CA GLY A 740 -21.34 1.30 -7.73
C GLY A 740 -20.76 0.07 -8.40
N LEU A 741 -19.94 0.36 -9.40
CA LEU A 741 -19.17 -0.65 -10.11
C LEU A 741 -17.76 -0.16 -10.38
N ASN A 742 -16.83 -1.08 -10.42
CA ASN A 742 -15.50 -0.85 -10.94
C ASN A 742 -15.13 -1.88 -12.01
N MET A 743 -14.19 -1.50 -12.87
CA MET A 743 -13.55 -2.39 -13.83
C MET A 743 -12.08 -2.04 -13.94
N TYR A 744 -11.24 -3.03 -13.96
CA TYR A 744 -9.80 -2.84 -14.11
C TYR A 744 -9.19 -3.89 -15.04
N GLY A 745 -8.09 -3.54 -15.66
CA GLY A 745 -7.37 -4.49 -16.48
C GLY A 745 -5.92 -4.06 -16.70
N LYS A 746 -5.08 -5.08 -16.92
CA LYS A 746 -3.66 -4.90 -17.11
C LYS A 746 -3.15 -5.84 -18.20
N VAL A 747 -2.42 -5.28 -19.15
CA VAL A 747 -1.72 -5.99 -20.20
C VAL A 747 -0.22 -5.77 -20.02
N ASN A 748 0.53 -6.84 -19.82
CA ASN A 748 1.98 -6.82 -19.71
C ASN A 748 2.60 -7.67 -20.81
N LEU A 749 3.42 -7.05 -21.64
CA LEU A 749 4.17 -7.69 -22.72
C LEU A 749 5.68 -7.53 -22.45
N PRO A 750 6.32 -8.50 -21.80
CA PRO A 750 7.77 -8.48 -21.51
C PRO A 750 8.62 -8.39 -22.77
N GLU A 751 9.88 -7.95 -22.64
CA GLU A 751 10.88 -7.87 -23.72
C GLU A 751 11.02 -9.18 -24.53
N LYS A 752 10.70 -10.32 -23.92
CA LYS A 752 10.67 -11.63 -24.57
C LYS A 752 9.67 -11.70 -25.74
N TYR A 753 8.55 -11.00 -25.64
CA TYR A 753 7.51 -10.98 -26.70
C TYR A 753 7.68 -9.83 -27.68
N ILE A 754 8.21 -8.70 -27.21
CA ILE A 754 8.52 -7.54 -28.03
C ILE A 754 10.05 -7.40 -28.05
N LYS A 755 10.71 -7.91 -29.08
CA LYS A 755 12.17 -8.09 -29.21
C LYS A 755 13.08 -6.96 -28.65
N TYR A 756 12.57 -5.74 -28.47
CA TYR A 756 13.39 -4.57 -28.15
C TYR A 756 13.07 -3.92 -26.81
N PHE A 757 11.85 -4.09 -26.30
CA PHE A 757 11.39 -3.45 -25.05
C PHE A 757 10.20 -4.21 -24.45
N GLY A 758 9.98 -4.07 -23.16
CA GLY A 758 8.73 -4.46 -22.50
C GLY A 758 7.71 -3.36 -22.61
N PHE A 759 6.45 -3.72 -22.70
CA PHE A 759 5.32 -2.80 -22.78
C PHE A 759 4.27 -3.20 -21.74
N GLU A 760 3.70 -2.21 -21.08
CA GLU A 760 2.61 -2.41 -20.13
C GLU A 760 1.54 -1.35 -20.32
N PHE A 761 0.28 -1.77 -20.22
CA PHE A 761 -0.87 -0.91 -20.23
C PHE A 761 -1.81 -1.33 -19.11
N GLY A 762 -2.20 -0.39 -18.27
CA GLY A 762 -3.18 -0.58 -17.20
C GLY A 762 -4.34 0.39 -17.37
N TYR A 763 -5.55 -0.04 -16.99
CA TYR A 763 -6.70 0.84 -16.88
C TYR A 763 -7.54 0.51 -15.66
N TYR A 764 -8.18 1.53 -15.11
CA TYR A 764 -9.16 1.44 -14.06
C TYR A 764 -10.34 2.35 -14.37
N TYR A 765 -11.55 1.85 -14.15
CA TYR A 765 -12.78 2.61 -14.27
C TYR A 765 -13.63 2.40 -13.03
N MET A 766 -14.20 3.47 -12.48
CA MET A 766 -15.12 3.42 -11.35
C MET A 766 -16.32 4.34 -11.62
N LYS A 767 -17.50 3.91 -11.24
CA LYS A 767 -18.70 4.71 -11.22
C LYS A 767 -19.52 4.37 -9.98
N MET A 768 -19.92 5.41 -9.23
CA MET A 768 -20.96 5.31 -8.22
C MET A 768 -22.27 5.85 -8.81
N ALA A 769 -23.38 5.22 -8.50
CA ALA A 769 -24.69 5.74 -8.95
C ALA A 769 -25.02 7.02 -8.17
N ASP A 770 -25.80 7.89 -8.79
CA ASP A 770 -26.37 9.04 -8.09
C ASP A 770 -27.28 8.54 -6.97
N ASP A 771 -27.07 9.00 -5.73
CA ASP A 771 -27.73 8.44 -4.57
C ASP A 771 -28.35 9.48 -3.66
N TYR A 772 -29.23 8.97 -2.78
CA TYR A 772 -30.06 9.69 -1.86
C TYR A 772 -29.48 9.61 -0.45
N GLY A 773 -29.61 10.67 0.32
CA GLY A 773 -29.19 10.74 1.71
C GLY A 773 -27.76 11.27 1.91
N SER A 774 -27.07 10.78 2.91
CA SER A 774 -25.72 11.23 3.28
C SER A 774 -24.63 10.85 2.28
N MET A 775 -24.90 9.94 1.34
CA MET A 775 -23.91 9.42 0.40
C MET A 775 -23.90 10.15 -0.94
N PHE A 776 -22.75 10.15 -1.60
CA PHE A 776 -22.52 10.81 -2.87
C PHE A 776 -22.47 9.82 -4.04
N GLY A 777 -23.06 10.21 -5.18
CA GLY A 777 -22.86 9.56 -6.46
C GLY A 777 -21.63 10.07 -7.22
N SER A 778 -21.26 9.43 -8.32
CA SER A 778 -20.12 9.85 -9.15
C SER A 778 -20.43 9.70 -10.64
N LYS A 779 -20.00 10.70 -11.44
CA LYS A 779 -20.18 10.68 -12.91
C LYS A 779 -19.38 9.60 -13.63
N GLY A 780 -18.49 8.89 -12.93
CA GLY A 780 -17.59 7.89 -13.47
C GLY A 780 -16.23 8.45 -13.83
N THR A 781 -15.20 7.74 -13.41
CA THR A 781 -13.78 8.13 -13.57
C THR A 781 -13.01 7.01 -14.25
N ILE A 782 -12.14 7.37 -15.19
CA ILE A 782 -11.27 6.44 -15.89
C ILE A 782 -9.82 6.89 -15.72
N TRP A 783 -8.97 5.95 -15.31
CA TRP A 783 -7.51 6.07 -15.34
C TRP A 783 -6.92 5.07 -16.30
N ALA A 784 -5.89 5.47 -17.02
CA ALA A 784 -5.12 4.54 -17.78
C ALA A 784 -3.65 4.97 -17.82
N ASN A 785 -2.76 3.98 -17.77
CA ASN A 785 -1.32 4.15 -17.67
C ASN A 785 -0.63 3.32 -18.74
N ILE A 786 0.49 3.82 -19.25
CA ILE A 786 1.36 3.11 -20.20
C ILE A 786 2.78 3.13 -19.68
N GLY A 787 3.45 1.97 -19.73
CA GLY A 787 4.86 1.81 -19.38
C GLY A 787 5.66 1.15 -20.51
N ILE A 788 6.88 1.62 -20.71
CA ILE A 788 7.85 1.03 -21.61
C ILE A 788 9.15 0.82 -20.85
N THR A 789 9.75 -0.36 -20.97
CA THR A 789 10.98 -0.68 -20.26
C THR A 789 12.02 -1.32 -21.18
N LYS A 790 13.30 -1.07 -20.86
CA LYS A 790 14.44 -1.67 -21.52
C LYS A 790 15.46 -2.17 -20.50
N SER A 791 15.73 -3.46 -20.54
CA SER A 791 16.81 -4.07 -19.78
C SER A 791 18.14 -3.98 -20.50
N LEU A 792 19.21 -3.66 -19.74
CA LEU A 792 20.57 -3.49 -20.22
C LEU A 792 21.54 -4.29 -19.33
N PHE A 793 22.77 -4.51 -19.81
CA PHE A 793 23.86 -5.17 -19.09
C PHE A 793 23.42 -6.52 -18.46
N GLN A 794 22.87 -7.42 -19.26
CA GLN A 794 22.37 -8.73 -18.79
C GLN A 794 21.33 -8.59 -17.66
N LYS A 795 20.39 -7.65 -17.81
CA LYS A 795 19.34 -7.31 -16.84
C LYS A 795 19.84 -6.65 -15.54
N ARG A 796 21.12 -6.27 -15.43
CA ARG A 796 21.63 -5.52 -14.30
C ARG A 796 21.10 -4.08 -14.24
N ALA A 797 20.88 -3.45 -15.39
CA ALA A 797 20.26 -2.15 -15.47
C ALA A 797 18.92 -2.22 -16.18
N ARG A 798 17.98 -1.36 -15.78
CA ARG A 798 16.68 -1.18 -16.42
C ARG A 798 16.40 0.31 -16.55
N ILE A 799 15.94 0.72 -17.71
CA ILE A 799 15.42 2.05 -17.97
C ILE A 799 13.93 1.90 -18.22
N SER A 800 13.11 2.71 -17.54
CA SER A 800 11.65 2.76 -17.76
C SER A 800 11.23 4.17 -18.14
N PHE A 801 10.21 4.23 -18.98
CA PHE A 801 9.46 5.44 -19.29
C PHE A 801 7.98 5.14 -19.09
N ASP A 802 7.30 5.91 -18.28
CA ASP A 802 5.91 5.69 -17.92
C ASP A 802 5.10 6.96 -18.13
N ILE A 803 3.84 6.79 -18.53
CA ILE A 803 2.85 7.86 -18.64
C ILE A 803 1.66 7.44 -17.80
N ASP A 804 1.43 8.16 -16.71
CA ASP A 804 0.27 7.97 -15.85
C ASP A 804 -0.85 8.89 -16.29
N ASN A 805 -2.11 8.43 -16.12
CA ASN A 805 -3.32 9.19 -16.43
C ASN A 805 -3.35 9.71 -17.88
N ILE A 806 -3.15 8.82 -18.86
CA ILE A 806 -3.02 9.18 -20.29
C ILE A 806 -4.22 9.95 -20.84
N PHE A 807 -5.42 9.74 -20.27
CA PHE A 807 -6.65 10.40 -20.68
C PHE A 807 -6.91 11.72 -19.96
N ASN A 808 -6.04 12.08 -19.02
CA ASN A 808 -6.22 13.25 -18.16
C ASN A 808 -7.57 13.23 -17.40
N GLY A 809 -8.04 12.01 -17.10
CA GLY A 809 -9.33 11.75 -16.45
C GLY A 809 -9.25 11.65 -14.93
N GLY A 810 -8.12 12.07 -14.35
CA GLY A 810 -7.78 11.89 -12.92
C GLY A 810 -8.52 12.81 -11.96
N GLY A 811 -9.78 13.14 -12.23
CA GLY A 811 -10.66 13.81 -11.29
C GLY A 811 -11.79 12.90 -10.82
N PHE A 812 -12.36 13.21 -9.69
CA PHE A 812 -13.65 12.70 -9.33
C PHE A 812 -14.70 13.81 -9.41
N SER A 813 -15.91 13.43 -9.76
CA SER A 813 -17.04 14.32 -9.73
C SER A 813 -18.15 13.64 -8.96
N MET A 814 -18.65 14.30 -7.94
CA MET A 814 -19.69 13.78 -7.07
C MET A 814 -20.91 14.67 -7.16
N THR A 815 -22.08 14.06 -7.12
CA THR A 815 -23.36 14.75 -7.01
C THR A 815 -24.15 14.19 -5.84
N ARG A 816 -24.87 15.05 -5.14
CA ARG A 816 -25.78 14.66 -4.04
C ARG A 816 -27.04 15.48 -4.15
N THR A 817 -28.18 14.85 -3.92
CA THR A 817 -29.46 15.54 -3.65
C THR A 817 -29.91 15.11 -2.26
N LYS A 818 -30.12 16.08 -1.37
CA LYS A 818 -30.56 15.87 -0.01
C LYS A 818 -31.88 16.61 0.20
N PRO A 819 -32.96 15.97 0.67
CA PRO A 819 -34.15 16.67 1.12
C PRO A 819 -33.84 17.42 2.43
N LEU A 820 -34.42 18.60 2.61
CA LEU A 820 -34.33 19.32 3.87
C LEU A 820 -35.39 18.79 4.82
N ILE A 821 -35.01 18.49 6.05
CA ILE A 821 -35.87 17.91 7.09
C ILE A 821 -36.20 19.00 8.11
N ASP A 822 -37.51 19.30 8.27
CA ASP A 822 -37.96 20.29 9.25
C ASP A 822 -37.57 19.88 10.68
N GLY A 823 -37.01 20.82 11.43
CA GLY A 823 -36.53 20.61 12.79
C GLY A 823 -35.10 20.01 12.88
N ILE A 824 -34.46 19.71 11.75
CA ILE A 824 -33.08 19.22 11.65
C ILE A 824 -32.27 20.20 10.80
N ASP A 825 -32.69 20.43 9.54
CA ASP A 825 -32.03 21.38 8.65
C ASP A 825 -32.55 22.81 8.88
N TYR A 826 -31.70 23.81 8.62
CA TYR A 826 -32.15 25.19 8.55
C TYR A 826 -33.14 25.34 7.38
N ILE A 827 -34.35 25.76 7.70
CA ILE A 827 -35.38 26.12 6.71
C ILE A 827 -35.66 27.61 6.86
N ALA A 828 -35.58 28.33 5.76
CA ALA A 828 -35.80 29.76 5.77
C ALA A 828 -37.20 30.13 6.35
N PRO A 829 -37.34 31.22 7.12
CA PRO A 829 -38.59 31.60 7.76
C PRO A 829 -39.75 31.70 6.76
N GLY A 830 -40.82 30.94 7.01
CA GLY A 830 -42.02 30.90 6.14
C GLY A 830 -42.05 29.76 5.14
N TYR A 831 -40.97 28.92 5.12
CA TYR A 831 -40.88 27.71 4.31
C TYR A 831 -41.05 26.48 5.19
N SER A 832 -41.38 25.31 4.59
CA SER A 832 -41.70 24.08 5.32
C SER A 832 -40.91 22.87 4.87
N GLY A 833 -39.97 23.06 3.95
CA GLY A 833 -39.09 22.01 3.43
C GLY A 833 -38.28 22.49 2.24
N GLY A 834 -37.63 21.57 1.54
CA GLY A 834 -36.85 21.88 0.35
C GLY A 834 -35.89 20.76 0.01
N GLU A 835 -34.97 21.09 -0.87
CA GLU A 835 -33.90 20.17 -1.31
C GLU A 835 -32.58 20.91 -1.45
N GLU A 836 -31.49 20.28 -1.07
CA GLU A 836 -30.12 20.70 -1.38
C GLU A 836 -29.56 19.84 -2.50
N TYR A 837 -29.07 20.44 -3.56
CA TYR A 837 -28.31 19.79 -4.61
C TYR A 837 -26.86 20.26 -4.54
N THR A 838 -25.91 19.33 -4.49
CA THR A 838 -24.46 19.62 -4.52
C THR A 838 -23.81 18.94 -5.73
N ASP A 839 -23.03 19.69 -6.50
CA ASP A 839 -22.12 19.21 -7.55
C ASP A 839 -20.68 19.60 -7.15
N LEU A 840 -19.87 18.60 -6.83
CA LEU A 840 -18.48 18.74 -6.42
C LEU A 840 -17.61 18.08 -7.47
N SER A 841 -16.59 18.78 -7.94
CA SER A 841 -15.58 18.23 -8.84
C SER A 841 -14.20 18.55 -8.33
N SER A 842 -13.34 17.56 -8.32
CA SER A 842 -11.93 17.71 -8.00
C SER A 842 -11.06 17.00 -9.01
N SER A 843 -9.96 17.59 -9.38
CA SER A 843 -8.97 17.07 -10.32
C SER A 843 -7.58 17.16 -9.69
N ARG A 844 -6.70 16.20 -10.00
CA ARG A 844 -5.34 16.12 -9.47
C ARG A 844 -4.33 15.86 -10.58
N ASN A 845 -3.21 16.58 -10.53
CA ASN A 845 -1.94 16.33 -11.22
C ASN A 845 -1.97 16.10 -12.73
N GLY A 846 -3.07 16.12 -13.41
CA GLY A 846 -3.10 15.89 -14.85
C GLY A 846 -2.32 14.64 -15.29
N ARG A 847 -1.81 14.67 -16.52
CA ARG A 847 -0.95 13.62 -17.07
C ARG A 847 0.46 13.73 -16.52
N THR A 848 1.03 12.61 -16.03
CA THR A 848 2.38 12.57 -15.48
C THR A 848 3.29 11.67 -16.30
N TYR A 849 4.47 12.16 -16.65
CA TYR A 849 5.53 11.44 -17.36
C TYR A 849 6.65 11.11 -16.39
N SER A 850 7.08 9.86 -16.36
CA SER A 850 8.16 9.38 -15.47
C SER A 850 9.30 8.77 -16.29
N ILE A 851 10.53 9.03 -15.87
CA ILE A 851 11.73 8.33 -16.36
C ILE A 851 12.44 7.74 -15.16
N SER A 852 12.76 6.46 -15.19
CA SER A 852 13.54 5.83 -14.13
C SER A 852 14.71 5.00 -14.66
N ILE A 853 15.78 4.97 -13.87
CA ILE A 853 16.96 4.16 -14.11
C ILE A 853 17.23 3.36 -12.85
N LYS A 854 17.26 2.04 -12.97
CA LYS A 854 17.53 1.09 -11.91
C LYS A 854 18.79 0.30 -12.24
N TYR A 855 19.67 0.10 -11.25
CA TYR A 855 20.87 -0.71 -11.37
C TYR A 855 21.03 -1.64 -10.18
N ASN A 856 21.14 -2.95 -10.45
CA ASN A 856 21.43 -3.99 -9.48
C ASN A 856 22.92 -4.31 -9.48
N PHE A 857 23.54 -4.30 -8.32
CA PHE A 857 24.95 -4.65 -8.13
C PHE A 857 25.09 -5.87 -7.19
N GLY A 858 26.28 -6.48 -7.21
CA GLY A 858 26.57 -7.71 -6.45
C GLY A 858 26.31 -8.97 -7.27
N GLU A 859 26.13 -10.10 -6.60
CA GLU A 859 25.79 -11.36 -7.26
C GLU A 859 24.33 -11.33 -7.67
N LEU A 860 24.06 -11.43 -8.98
CA LEU A 860 22.70 -11.70 -9.46
C LEU A 860 22.32 -13.10 -9.00
N GLU A 861 21.08 -13.25 -8.54
CA GLU A 861 20.51 -14.56 -8.22
C GLU A 861 20.77 -15.52 -9.38
N LYS A 862 21.67 -16.49 -9.16
CA LYS A 862 21.77 -17.62 -10.09
C LYS A 862 20.45 -18.32 -9.97
N GLN A 863 19.64 -18.35 -11.05
CA GLN A 863 18.44 -19.16 -11.12
C GLN A 863 18.72 -20.53 -10.48
N ARG A 864 18.30 -20.72 -9.24
CA ARG A 864 18.26 -22.06 -8.66
C ARG A 864 17.21 -22.81 -9.47
N ARG A 865 17.67 -23.61 -10.44
CA ARG A 865 16.87 -24.73 -10.88
C ARG A 865 16.52 -25.51 -9.61
N SER A 866 15.25 -25.50 -9.24
CA SER A 866 14.73 -26.40 -8.21
C SER A 866 14.99 -27.81 -8.73
N PHE A 867 16.07 -28.41 -8.27
CA PHE A 867 16.18 -29.86 -8.29
C PHE A 867 15.10 -30.35 -7.33
N GLN A 868 13.98 -30.77 -7.89
CA GLN A 868 13.05 -31.63 -7.19
C GLN A 868 13.85 -32.85 -6.73
N ARG A 869 14.15 -32.93 -5.44
CA ARG A 869 14.41 -34.18 -4.80
C ARG A 869 13.09 -34.94 -4.81
N GLU A 870 12.98 -35.89 -5.71
CA GLU A 870 12.01 -36.97 -5.54
C GLU A 870 12.28 -37.66 -4.20
N GLY A 871 11.32 -37.64 -3.33
CA GLY A 871 11.29 -38.46 -2.14
C GLY A 871 10.79 -37.73 -0.91
N SER A 872 9.50 -37.58 -0.77
CA SER A 872 8.70 -37.81 0.44
C SER A 872 7.37 -37.06 0.32
N MET A 873 6.32 -37.86 0.36
CA MET A 873 4.94 -37.38 0.45
C MET A 873 4.74 -36.55 1.70
N GLY A 874 3.96 -35.48 1.58
CA GLY A 874 3.30 -34.85 2.72
C GLY A 874 3.22 -33.34 2.67
N GLY A 875 2.03 -32.81 2.39
CA GLY A 875 1.67 -31.42 2.68
C GLY A 875 1.60 -30.54 1.44
N GLY A 876 0.41 -30.49 0.81
CA GLY A 876 0.16 -29.71 -0.39
C GLY A 876 0.15 -28.20 -0.15
N GLY A 877 1.24 -27.55 -0.41
CA GLY A 877 1.24 -26.18 -0.90
C GLY A 877 1.27 -26.26 -2.42
N MET A 878 0.21 -25.83 -3.09
CA MET A 878 0.20 -25.76 -4.56
C MET A 878 1.15 -24.67 -5.01
N ASP A 879 2.36 -25.08 -5.39
CA ASP A 879 3.23 -24.24 -6.19
C ASP A 879 2.71 -24.28 -7.63
N MET A 880 1.93 -23.30 -8.00
CA MET A 880 1.51 -23.10 -9.38
C MET A 880 2.54 -22.21 -10.06
N GLY A 881 3.64 -22.80 -10.48
CA GLY A 881 4.55 -22.18 -11.43
C GLY A 881 3.87 -22.03 -12.80
N PHE A 882 3.52 -20.81 -13.14
CA PHE A 882 3.22 -20.37 -14.50
C PHE A 882 4.25 -19.38 -14.97
#